data_e66fb0312a030fe1df2ac158a57f7d91
#
_entry.id   e66fb0312a030fe1df2ac158a57f7d91
#
_cell.length_a   1.000
_cell.length_b   1.000
_cell.length_c   1.000
_cell.angle_alpha   90.00
_cell.angle_beta   90.00
_cell.angle_gamma   90.00
#
_symmetry.space_group_name_H-M   'P 1'
#
loop_
_entity.id
_entity.type
_entity.pdbx_description
1 polymer ?
#
loop_
_entity_poly.entity_id
_entity_poly.type
_entity_poly.pdbx_seq_one_letter_code
_entity_poly.pdbx_strand_id
1 'polypeptide(L)'
;VVLVVGYLVGAGAVGQKIEWRETFARWEPLGTGALRETTRYWTQADMNNRLVEFAGTIAFNRAWAVVLGLLFLGIALWRFSMTERAPSRRKLRKLAKREAKDARAAAVAPILGGEAIVARSSQPSTAAQFMMRVRTEVRQVLTSPGLLVLALLTVGFTAAVLWQGNSAYGTSDYPTLSGTIDSVRNQSSIFLLMIAVFYGGELVWRERDRKLNELLDSTPVPSWVMTVPKIIAIFLVLVVVNLAAMATGLVYQLTQGARELGIPQYLGWFILPAAIDGLLIAILAVVAQVLSPNKYVGWGIIFIWFVGNIFLSNMGYTNPLYIYAASPAVPLSDFVGQGSFAWGARVLQFYWLMFAIVLAVMAHLLWPRGTDLGLRSRLKRLRRPGSRLPYAVAGAAALTMVGTGAYAYHNIKVLNRYETSDEVERYRADLERKYLKYETLPQPVVARVDMDVQLYPRERRMVTNGRYELVNRTNVPLTEVHIRQGDRDTEFQQLDIAGARLASDDRKFAYRIYRFDKPLMPGQATTLTFRSQVWRRGFRASGPETDVIENGTFINNFSFAPLVGMNRQGLLTDRTQRRRQGLPPELRPAKLEDLRATRRNYLGADWVMSDIRLTTDSDQLPIAPGNLVSDTTANGRRTARFVSPAPILNFFSIQSAAYKEATQDHDGVKLSVLYHPDHDWNVPKMLRAMTASLDYYRAKFGPYQFNYARII
;
A
#
# COMPACT_ATOMS: atom_id res chain seq x y z
N VAL A 1 -5.04 23.87 9.88
CA VAL A 1 -4.36 22.57 9.88
C VAL A 1 -4.49 21.90 11.23
N VAL A 2 -4.04 22.53 12.35
CA VAL A 2 -4.12 21.95 13.72
C VAL A 2 -5.54 21.54 14.09
N LEU A 3 -6.54 22.37 13.81
CA LEU A 3 -7.95 22.07 14.08
C LEU A 3 -8.48 20.91 13.23
N VAL A 4 -8.09 20.84 11.95
CA VAL A 4 -8.49 19.73 11.05
C VAL A 4 -7.86 18.41 11.48
N VAL A 5 -6.59 18.43 11.84
CA VAL A 5 -5.89 17.20 12.32
C VAL A 5 -6.42 16.81 13.71
N GLY A 6 -6.62 17.75 14.62
CA GLY A 6 -7.26 17.49 15.91
C GLY A 6 -8.66 16.90 15.77
N TYR A 7 -9.41 17.36 14.77
CA TYR A 7 -10.70 16.81 14.40
C TYR A 7 -10.59 15.37 13.87
N LEU A 8 -9.69 15.11 12.91
CA LEU A 8 -9.52 13.76 12.34
C LEU A 8 -9.09 12.74 13.39
N VAL A 9 -8.21 13.16 14.31
CA VAL A 9 -7.78 12.34 15.46
C VAL A 9 -8.95 12.11 16.42
N GLY A 10 -9.70 13.15 16.75
CA GLY A 10 -10.87 13.06 17.62
C GLY A 10 -12.00 12.22 17.00
N ALA A 11 -12.25 12.39 15.71
CA ALA A 11 -13.26 11.64 14.97
C ALA A 11 -12.94 10.13 14.97
N GLY A 12 -11.68 9.78 14.79
CA GLY A 12 -11.24 8.40 14.87
C GLY A 12 -11.28 7.84 16.30
N ALA A 13 -10.70 8.54 17.29
CA ALA A 13 -10.54 8.05 18.66
C ALA A 13 -11.83 8.04 19.47
N VAL A 14 -12.64 9.07 19.36
CA VAL A 14 -13.81 9.29 20.22
C VAL A 14 -15.09 8.83 19.53
N GLY A 15 -15.23 9.08 18.22
CA GLY A 15 -16.43 8.76 17.47
C GLY A 15 -16.72 7.26 17.26
N GLN A 16 -15.74 6.38 17.53
CA GLN A 16 -15.95 4.93 17.46
C GLN A 16 -16.42 4.31 18.77
N LYS A 17 -16.15 4.94 19.91
CA LYS A 17 -16.62 4.45 21.21
C LYS A 17 -18.14 4.68 21.34
N ILE A 18 -18.89 3.62 21.65
CA ILE A 18 -20.35 3.65 21.75
C ILE A 18 -20.83 4.74 22.71
N GLU A 19 -20.15 4.88 23.86
CA GLU A 19 -20.47 5.84 24.93
C GLU A 19 -20.35 7.30 24.51
N TRP A 20 -19.41 7.62 23.62
CA TRP A 20 -19.09 8.99 23.23
C TRP A 20 -19.61 9.39 21.85
N ARG A 21 -20.12 8.44 21.09
CA ARG A 21 -20.47 8.64 19.68
C ARG A 21 -21.57 9.68 19.47
N GLU A 22 -22.63 9.65 20.25
CA GLU A 22 -23.72 10.60 20.15
C GLU A 22 -23.26 12.01 20.55
N THR A 23 -22.48 12.11 21.62
CA THR A 23 -21.87 13.37 22.06
C THR A 23 -20.93 13.92 20.99
N PHE A 24 -20.08 13.07 20.41
CA PHE A 24 -19.21 13.46 19.32
C PHE A 24 -20.00 13.92 18.09
N ALA A 25 -21.05 13.20 17.69
CA ALA A 25 -21.91 13.54 16.57
C ALA A 25 -22.58 14.91 16.74
N ARG A 26 -22.93 15.30 17.97
CA ARG A 26 -23.52 16.62 18.26
C ARG A 26 -22.52 17.76 18.15
N TRP A 27 -21.29 17.58 18.60
CA TRP A 27 -20.33 18.66 18.80
C TRP A 27 -19.23 18.75 17.72
N GLU A 28 -19.09 17.74 16.87
CA GLU A 28 -18.08 17.78 15.81
C GLU A 28 -18.41 18.84 14.74
N PRO A 29 -17.41 19.62 14.27
CA PRO A 29 -17.68 20.83 13.48
C PRO A 29 -18.07 20.55 12.02
N LEU A 30 -17.73 19.40 11.44
CA LEU A 30 -17.97 19.10 10.01
C LEU A 30 -19.35 18.48 9.74
N GLY A 31 -19.99 17.84 10.73
CA GLY A 31 -21.30 17.21 10.63
C GLY A 31 -21.30 15.81 10.04
N THR A 32 -20.12 15.25 9.81
CA THR A 32 -19.98 13.89 9.30
C THR A 32 -20.41 12.83 10.32
N GLY A 33 -20.13 13.07 11.61
CA GLY A 33 -20.59 12.24 12.70
C GLY A 33 -22.10 12.29 12.88
N ALA A 34 -22.69 13.50 12.80
CA ALA A 34 -24.14 13.68 12.86
C ALA A 34 -24.86 12.98 11.72
N LEU A 35 -24.34 13.08 10.50
CA LEU A 35 -24.87 12.39 9.33
C LEU A 35 -24.78 10.86 9.52
N ARG A 36 -23.63 10.35 9.91
CA ARG A 36 -23.40 8.92 10.12
C ARG A 36 -24.29 8.32 11.22
N GLU A 37 -24.53 9.08 12.30
CA GLU A 37 -25.39 8.61 13.38
C GLU A 37 -26.87 8.61 12.95
N THR A 38 -27.32 9.61 12.20
CA THR A 38 -28.69 9.69 11.68
C THR A 38 -29.00 8.62 10.64
N THR A 39 -28.04 8.30 9.78
CA THR A 39 -28.22 7.30 8.69
C THR A 39 -27.79 5.89 9.08
N ARG A 40 -27.40 5.67 10.31
CA ARG A 40 -26.78 4.42 10.78
C ARG A 40 -27.61 3.16 10.55
N TYR A 41 -28.90 3.25 10.75
CA TYR A 41 -29.83 2.14 10.61
C TYR A 41 -30.60 2.16 9.29
N TRP A 42 -30.21 3.03 8.38
CA TRP A 42 -30.86 3.11 7.08
C TRP A 42 -30.50 1.89 6.22
N THR A 43 -31.51 1.35 5.57
CA THR A 43 -31.30 0.32 4.54
C THR A 43 -30.66 0.95 3.30
N GLN A 44 -30.17 0.12 2.39
CA GLN A 44 -29.68 0.59 1.08
C GLN A 44 -30.77 1.33 0.29
N ALA A 45 -32.03 0.92 0.44
CA ALA A 45 -33.17 1.58 -0.17
C ALA A 45 -33.40 2.98 0.43
N ASP A 46 -33.31 3.09 1.77
CA ASP A 46 -33.41 4.40 2.44
C ASP A 46 -32.28 5.34 2.01
N MET A 47 -31.03 4.85 1.95
CA MET A 47 -29.88 5.66 1.51
C MET A 47 -30.04 6.19 0.08
N ASN A 48 -30.72 5.45 -0.81
CA ASN A 48 -30.91 5.83 -2.20
C ASN A 48 -32.15 6.72 -2.44
N ASN A 49 -33.17 6.66 -1.59
CA ASN A 49 -34.48 7.26 -1.85
C ASN A 49 -34.92 8.27 -0.78
N ARG A 50 -34.24 8.31 0.38
CA ARG A 50 -34.62 9.18 1.49
C ARG A 50 -33.66 10.33 1.66
N LEU A 51 -34.17 11.54 1.75
CA LEU A 51 -33.37 12.71 2.11
C LEU A 51 -33.21 12.78 3.62
N VAL A 52 -32.04 13.23 4.05
CA VAL A 52 -31.76 13.42 5.48
C VAL A 52 -32.54 14.64 5.97
N GLU A 53 -33.40 14.45 6.96
CA GLU A 53 -34.18 15.53 7.57
C GLU A 53 -33.28 16.44 8.38
N PHE A 54 -33.51 17.77 8.23
CA PHE A 54 -32.81 18.79 9.03
C PHE A 54 -33.46 18.90 10.41
N ALA A 55 -33.32 17.85 11.21
CA ALA A 55 -33.91 17.74 12.55
C ALA A 55 -32.93 17.04 13.53
N GLY A 56 -33.22 17.05 14.80
CA GLY A 56 -32.50 16.33 15.84
C GLY A 56 -31.01 16.64 15.89
N THR A 57 -30.18 15.61 15.85
CA THR A 57 -28.71 15.69 15.94
C THR A 57 -28.09 16.54 14.82
N ILE A 58 -28.62 16.45 13.59
CA ILE A 58 -28.11 17.24 12.46
C ILE A 58 -28.42 18.72 12.64
N ALA A 59 -29.65 19.07 13.00
CA ALA A 59 -30.02 20.46 13.21
C ALA A 59 -29.21 21.10 14.36
N PHE A 60 -29.04 20.38 15.46
CA PHE A 60 -28.23 20.85 16.59
C PHE A 60 -26.76 21.04 16.14
N ASN A 61 -26.17 20.05 15.46
CA ASN A 61 -24.79 20.12 14.99
C ASN A 61 -24.56 21.29 14.02
N ARG A 62 -25.48 21.53 13.09
CA ARG A 62 -25.36 22.66 12.14
C ARG A 62 -25.54 24.02 12.83
N ALA A 63 -26.49 24.13 13.76
CA ALA A 63 -26.66 25.36 14.58
C ALA A 63 -25.39 25.65 15.39
N TRP A 64 -24.83 24.62 16.03
CA TRP A 64 -23.56 24.76 16.75
C TRP A 64 -22.40 25.17 15.84
N ALA A 65 -22.25 24.58 14.65
CA ALA A 65 -21.21 24.97 13.70
C ALA A 65 -21.34 26.44 13.26
N VAL A 66 -22.57 26.95 13.07
CA VAL A 66 -22.85 28.40 12.79
C VAL A 66 -22.46 29.27 13.98
N VAL A 67 -22.85 28.90 15.20
CA VAL A 67 -22.48 29.64 16.42
C VAL A 67 -20.94 29.69 16.56
N LEU A 68 -20.26 28.58 16.34
CA LEU A 68 -18.79 28.52 16.39
C LEU A 68 -18.16 29.43 15.31
N GLY A 69 -18.71 29.41 14.09
CA GLY A 69 -18.28 30.28 13.00
C GLY A 69 -18.45 31.75 13.32
N LEU A 70 -19.62 32.15 13.86
CA LEU A 70 -19.89 33.50 14.30
C LEU A 70 -18.98 33.93 15.46
N LEU A 71 -18.70 33.03 16.39
CA LEU A 71 -17.76 33.27 17.48
C LEU A 71 -16.35 33.58 16.94
N PHE A 72 -15.84 32.76 16.03
CA PHE A 72 -14.55 33.01 15.41
C PHE A 72 -14.51 34.28 14.58
N LEU A 73 -15.59 34.57 13.85
CA LEU A 73 -15.75 35.84 13.13
C LEU A 73 -15.74 37.01 14.09
N GLY A 74 -16.50 36.95 15.20
CA GLY A 74 -16.52 37.96 16.24
C GLY A 74 -15.13 38.20 16.85
N ILE A 75 -14.39 37.14 17.18
CA ILE A 75 -13.03 37.26 17.68
C ILE A 75 -12.09 37.85 16.62
N ALA A 76 -12.25 37.47 15.36
CA ALA A 76 -11.46 38.02 14.27
C ALA A 76 -11.73 39.52 14.08
N LEU A 77 -12.99 39.93 14.05
CA LEU A 77 -13.37 41.33 13.96
C LEU A 77 -12.89 42.14 15.16
N TRP A 78 -13.03 41.62 16.38
CA TRP A 78 -12.55 42.28 17.61
C TRP A 78 -11.02 42.43 17.61
N ARG A 79 -10.28 41.49 17.08
CA ARG A 79 -8.82 41.54 16.97
C ARG A 79 -8.31 42.24 15.71
N PHE A 80 -9.15 42.44 14.72
CA PHE A 80 -8.78 43.06 13.47
C PHE A 80 -8.50 44.57 13.70
N SER A 81 -7.38 45.05 13.24
CA SER A 81 -6.99 46.45 13.28
C SER A 81 -6.40 46.81 11.90
N MET A 82 -6.97 47.83 11.28
CA MET A 82 -6.45 48.36 10.00
C MET A 82 -5.13 49.10 10.16
N THR A 83 -4.76 49.47 11.40
CA THR A 83 -3.50 50.17 11.71
C THR A 83 -2.48 49.14 12.22
N GLU A 84 -1.23 49.28 11.82
CA GLU A 84 -0.14 48.53 12.43
C GLU A 84 -0.09 48.80 13.94
N ARG A 85 -0.35 47.82 14.75
CA ARG A 85 -0.25 47.96 16.21
C ARG A 85 1.22 48.25 16.55
N ALA A 86 1.44 49.35 17.25
CA ALA A 86 2.74 49.61 17.85
C ALA A 86 3.22 48.39 18.63
N PRO A 87 4.49 48.00 18.52
CA PRO A 87 5.00 46.83 19.19
C PRO A 87 4.75 46.90 20.70
N SER A 88 4.29 45.80 21.28
CA SER A 88 3.94 45.76 22.71
C SER A 88 5.13 46.22 23.57
N ARG A 89 4.86 46.84 24.73
CA ARG A 89 5.88 47.31 25.68
C ARG A 89 6.94 46.23 26.00
N ARG A 90 6.54 44.97 26.00
CA ARG A 90 7.46 43.80 26.15
C ARG A 90 8.40 43.62 24.94
N LYS A 91 7.88 43.84 23.72
CA LYS A 91 8.67 43.74 22.46
C LYS A 91 9.60 44.94 22.32
N LEU A 92 9.14 46.13 22.68
CA LEU A 92 9.95 47.35 22.76
C LEU A 92 11.09 47.22 23.77
N ARG A 93 10.84 46.67 24.99
CA ARG A 93 11.90 46.39 25.96
C ARG A 93 12.90 45.35 25.49
N LYS A 94 12.46 44.33 24.73
CA LYS A 94 13.39 43.33 24.13
C LYS A 94 14.20 43.94 22.99
N LEU A 95 13.61 44.83 22.17
CA LEU A 95 14.33 45.56 21.11
C LEU A 95 15.34 46.54 21.73
N ALA A 96 14.93 47.35 22.70
CA ALA A 96 15.83 48.24 23.43
C ALA A 96 16.98 47.53 24.14
N LYS A 97 16.75 46.33 24.71
CA LYS A 97 17.82 45.48 25.28
C LYS A 97 18.75 44.92 24.18
N ARG A 98 18.26 44.63 23.00
CA ARG A 98 19.10 44.22 21.87
C ARG A 98 19.91 45.39 21.34
N GLU A 99 19.29 46.52 21.09
CA GLU A 99 19.99 47.76 20.66
C GLU A 99 21.03 48.20 21.67
N ALA A 100 20.75 48.14 22.96
CA ALA A 100 21.73 48.45 24.01
C ALA A 100 22.88 47.42 24.08
N LYS A 101 22.62 46.13 23.76
CA LYS A 101 23.62 45.11 23.65
C LYS A 101 24.52 45.28 22.40
N ASP A 102 23.90 45.65 21.27
CA ASP A 102 24.57 45.89 20.00
C ASP A 102 25.35 47.20 20.06
N ALA A 103 24.84 48.28 20.71
CA ALA A 103 25.55 49.50 20.98
C ALA A 103 26.75 49.29 21.96
N ARG A 104 26.61 48.43 22.99
CA ARG A 104 27.74 48.04 23.83
C ARG A 104 28.76 47.22 23.05
N ALA A 105 28.36 46.32 22.18
CA ALA A 105 29.26 45.54 21.33
C ALA A 105 30.00 46.47 20.32
N ALA A 106 29.32 47.50 19.78
CA ALA A 106 29.92 48.48 18.91
C ALA A 106 30.85 49.44 19.66
N ALA A 107 30.53 49.80 20.90
CA ALA A 107 31.39 50.66 21.76
C ALA A 107 32.64 49.94 22.33
N VAL A 108 32.64 48.59 22.37
CA VAL A 108 33.80 47.75 22.77
C VAL A 108 34.62 47.36 21.52
N ALA A 109 34.19 47.61 20.32
CA ALA A 109 35.03 47.45 19.13
C ALA A 109 36.20 48.45 19.24
N PRO A 110 37.46 48.02 19.36
CA PRO A 110 38.58 48.95 19.38
C PRO A 110 38.53 49.78 18.13
N ILE A 111 38.60 51.12 18.26
CA ILE A 111 38.89 52.02 17.18
C ILE A 111 40.33 51.65 16.74
N LEU A 112 40.42 50.69 15.84
CA LEU A 112 41.67 50.35 15.19
C LEU A 112 41.99 51.55 14.32
N GLY A 113 42.95 52.38 14.80
CA GLY A 113 43.57 53.43 14.03
C GLY A 113 44.02 52.87 12.68
N GLY A 114 43.84 53.67 11.64
CA GLY A 114 43.99 53.45 10.23
C GLY A 114 45.12 52.57 9.70
N GLU A 115 45.24 51.34 10.13
CA GLU A 115 45.87 50.30 9.35
C GLU A 115 44.89 49.81 8.30
N ALA A 116 45.26 50.00 7.04
CA ALA A 116 44.49 49.44 5.91
C ALA A 116 44.12 48.02 6.23
N ILE A 117 42.82 47.75 6.27
CA ILE A 117 42.31 46.40 6.31
C ILE A 117 42.86 45.72 5.06
N VAL A 118 44.00 45.07 5.21
CA VAL A 118 44.48 44.14 4.19
C VAL A 118 43.43 43.07 4.12
N ALA A 119 42.53 43.22 3.16
CA ALA A 119 41.55 42.21 2.85
C ALA A 119 42.33 40.92 2.62
N ARG A 120 42.34 40.01 3.59
CA ARG A 120 42.84 38.66 3.38
C ARG A 120 42.08 38.10 2.19
N SER A 121 42.79 38.10 1.05
CA SER A 121 42.27 37.69 -0.27
C SER A 121 42.05 36.17 -0.38
N SER A 122 42.00 35.44 0.73
CA SER A 122 41.59 34.05 0.69
C SER A 122 40.08 34.00 0.61
N GLN A 123 39.55 34.10 -0.62
CA GLN A 123 38.14 33.72 -0.83
C GLN A 123 37.96 32.31 -0.31
N PRO A 124 36.92 32.05 0.53
CA PRO A 124 36.65 30.70 1.01
C PRO A 124 36.41 29.79 -0.21
N SER A 125 37.00 28.60 -0.20
CA SER A 125 36.80 27.62 -1.27
C SER A 125 35.30 27.39 -1.50
N THR A 126 34.90 27.05 -2.74
CA THR A 126 33.51 26.75 -3.09
C THR A 126 32.89 25.64 -2.16
N ALA A 127 33.74 24.69 -1.71
CA ALA A 127 33.33 23.66 -0.76
C ALA A 127 33.02 24.25 0.64
N ALA A 128 33.83 25.22 1.11
CA ALA A 128 33.55 25.90 2.38
C ALA A 128 32.29 26.77 2.30
N GLN A 129 32.08 27.46 1.20
CA GLN A 129 30.84 28.22 0.93
C GLN A 129 29.62 27.31 0.93
N PHE A 130 29.70 26.16 0.25
CA PHE A 130 28.64 25.13 0.24
C PHE A 130 28.34 24.63 1.64
N MET A 131 29.33 24.20 2.41
CA MET A 131 29.13 23.67 3.76
C MET A 131 28.55 24.73 4.70
N MET A 132 29.00 25.97 4.63
CA MET A 132 28.44 27.08 5.39
C MET A 132 26.96 27.30 5.04
N ARG A 133 26.63 27.23 3.74
CA ARG A 133 25.26 27.37 3.26
C ARG A 133 24.37 26.21 3.76
N VAL A 134 24.83 24.96 3.61
CA VAL A 134 24.11 23.78 4.15
C VAL A 134 23.83 23.94 5.64
N ARG A 135 24.88 24.28 6.44
CA ARG A 135 24.74 24.49 7.89
C ARG A 135 23.70 25.58 8.21
N THR A 136 23.69 26.67 7.45
CA THR A 136 22.76 27.79 7.66
C THR A 136 21.32 27.38 7.34
N GLU A 137 21.10 26.74 6.17
CA GLU A 137 19.77 26.30 5.74
C GLU A 137 19.20 25.25 6.70
N VAL A 138 19.98 24.23 7.02
CA VAL A 138 19.60 23.15 7.93
C VAL A 138 19.28 23.69 9.32
N ARG A 139 20.16 24.52 9.91
CA ARG A 139 19.93 25.10 11.22
C ARG A 139 18.65 25.92 11.28
N GLN A 140 18.41 26.75 10.28
CA GLN A 140 17.22 27.61 10.24
C GLN A 140 15.93 26.79 10.16
N VAL A 141 15.93 25.71 9.42
CA VAL A 141 14.77 24.84 9.29
C VAL A 141 14.55 24.01 10.55
N LEU A 142 15.62 23.38 11.07
CA LEU A 142 15.54 22.55 12.29
C LEU A 142 15.13 23.35 13.54
N THR A 143 15.45 24.66 13.58
CA THR A 143 15.04 25.53 14.69
C THR A 143 13.74 26.29 14.42
N SER A 144 13.05 26.00 13.31
CA SER A 144 11.80 26.70 12.96
C SER A 144 10.62 26.20 13.80
N PRO A 145 9.75 27.08 14.29
CA PRO A 145 8.51 26.67 14.97
C PRO A 145 7.60 25.83 14.07
N GLY A 146 7.69 26.01 12.75
CA GLY A 146 6.93 25.24 11.78
C GLY A 146 7.27 23.74 11.82
N LEU A 147 8.55 23.38 11.94
CA LEU A 147 8.96 21.98 12.07
C LEU A 147 8.39 21.36 13.36
N LEU A 148 8.47 22.07 14.50
CA LEU A 148 7.93 21.58 15.75
C LEU A 148 6.44 21.26 15.64
N VAL A 149 5.65 22.17 15.03
CA VAL A 149 4.22 21.96 14.83
C VAL A 149 3.96 20.77 13.91
N LEU A 150 4.67 20.66 12.80
CA LEU A 150 4.50 19.54 11.85
C LEU A 150 4.92 18.18 12.45
N ALA A 151 6.01 18.16 13.22
CA ALA A 151 6.45 16.96 13.93
C ALA A 151 5.42 16.54 15.00
N LEU A 152 4.92 17.47 15.81
CA LEU A 152 3.87 17.20 16.79
C LEU A 152 2.57 16.71 16.14
N LEU A 153 2.19 17.27 14.98
CA LEU A 153 1.03 16.80 14.23
C LEU A 153 1.24 15.37 13.71
N THR A 154 2.43 15.06 13.17
CA THR A 154 2.76 13.71 12.71
C THR A 154 2.75 12.71 13.88
N VAL A 155 3.39 13.04 14.99
CA VAL A 155 3.40 12.22 16.21
C VAL A 155 1.97 12.01 16.73
N GLY A 156 1.20 13.08 16.87
CA GLY A 156 -0.17 13.01 17.38
C GLY A 156 -1.09 12.18 16.51
N PHE A 157 -0.99 12.34 15.18
CA PHE A 157 -1.79 11.57 14.23
C PHE A 157 -1.38 10.10 14.19
N THR A 158 -0.07 9.81 14.16
CA THR A 158 0.46 8.45 14.21
C THR A 158 0.06 7.76 15.52
N ALA A 159 0.21 8.45 16.65
CA ALA A 159 -0.20 7.95 17.95
C ALA A 159 -1.70 7.63 17.96
N ALA A 160 -2.54 8.55 17.52
CA ALA A 160 -3.98 8.35 17.51
C ALA A 160 -4.37 7.09 16.73
N VAL A 161 -3.79 6.86 15.55
CA VAL A 161 -4.10 5.68 14.74
C VAL A 161 -3.61 4.40 15.42
N LEU A 162 -2.40 4.40 15.98
CA LEU A 162 -1.84 3.22 16.65
C LEU A 162 -2.64 2.85 17.91
N TRP A 163 -2.99 3.83 18.76
CA TRP A 163 -3.74 3.55 20.00
C TRP A 163 -5.23 3.32 19.79
N GLN A 164 -5.80 3.72 18.63
CA GLN A 164 -7.17 3.34 18.27
C GLN A 164 -7.30 1.84 18.00
N GLY A 165 -6.23 1.21 17.52
CA GLY A 165 -6.18 -0.18 17.12
C GLY A 165 -7.13 -0.51 15.96
N ASN A 166 -6.74 -1.43 15.12
CA ASN A 166 -7.66 -2.13 14.24
C ASN A 166 -8.26 -3.29 15.04
N SER A 167 -9.19 -3.01 15.96
CA SER A 167 -9.85 -4.08 16.71
C SER A 167 -10.84 -4.80 15.79
N ALA A 168 -10.38 -5.81 15.10
CA ALA A 168 -11.29 -6.77 14.49
C ALA A 168 -12.12 -7.40 15.60
N TYR A 169 -13.44 -7.32 15.48
CA TYR A 169 -14.39 -7.90 16.44
C TYR A 169 -14.28 -7.38 17.90
N GLY A 170 -13.75 -6.16 18.10
CA GLY A 170 -13.66 -5.57 19.45
C GLY A 170 -12.51 -6.09 20.33
N THR A 171 -11.60 -6.87 19.78
CA THR A 171 -10.38 -7.34 20.46
C THR A 171 -9.18 -6.45 20.10
N SER A 172 -8.28 -6.19 21.06
CA SER A 172 -7.03 -5.49 20.77
C SER A 172 -6.07 -6.39 20.02
N ASP A 173 -5.49 -5.88 18.93
CA ASP A 173 -4.47 -6.58 18.19
C ASP A 173 -3.12 -6.50 18.92
N TYR A 174 -2.35 -7.59 18.86
CA TYR A 174 -0.97 -7.56 19.33
C TYR A 174 -0.12 -6.70 18.38
N PRO A 175 0.77 -5.83 18.90
CA PRO A 175 1.57 -4.94 18.07
C PRO A 175 2.74 -5.70 17.40
N THR A 176 2.42 -6.47 16.36
CA THR A 176 3.45 -7.12 15.54
C THR A 176 4.38 -6.07 14.92
N LEU A 177 5.63 -6.47 14.67
CA LEU A 177 6.64 -5.54 14.16
C LEU A 177 6.26 -5.04 12.76
N SER A 178 5.90 -5.96 11.85
CA SER A 178 5.48 -5.63 10.48
C SER A 178 4.24 -4.73 10.45
N GLY A 179 3.20 -5.06 11.21
CA GLY A 179 1.95 -4.30 11.27
C GLY A 179 2.13 -2.89 11.85
N THR A 180 2.98 -2.74 12.88
CA THR A 180 3.27 -1.43 13.45
C THR A 180 4.08 -0.56 12.49
N ILE A 181 5.10 -1.12 11.82
CA ILE A 181 5.89 -0.40 10.81
C ILE A 181 5.01 0.04 9.65
N ASP A 182 4.14 -0.84 9.13
CA ASP A 182 3.20 -0.49 8.05
C ASP A 182 2.25 0.64 8.46
N SER A 183 1.71 0.59 9.67
CA SER A 183 0.84 1.64 10.19
C SER A 183 1.56 2.99 10.28
N VAL A 184 2.77 3.02 10.86
CA VAL A 184 3.60 4.23 10.97
C VAL A 184 3.94 4.78 9.57
N ARG A 185 4.36 3.92 8.64
CA ARG A 185 4.70 4.29 7.26
C ARG A 185 3.52 4.93 6.52
N ASN A 186 2.35 4.30 6.60
CA ASN A 186 1.16 4.79 5.93
C ASN A 186 0.70 6.15 6.49
N GLN A 187 0.74 6.33 7.81
CA GLN A 187 0.33 7.59 8.44
C GLN A 187 1.33 8.73 8.19
N SER A 188 2.64 8.47 8.25
CA SER A 188 3.65 9.49 8.02
C SER A 188 3.69 9.99 6.57
N SER A 189 3.36 9.15 5.59
CA SER A 189 3.39 9.47 4.16
C SER A 189 2.54 10.68 3.77
N ILE A 190 1.39 10.88 4.44
CA ILE A 190 0.48 12.01 4.22
C ILE A 190 1.20 13.35 4.48
N PHE A 191 2.06 13.41 5.50
CA PHE A 191 2.74 14.64 5.90
C PHE A 191 3.96 14.96 5.04
N LEU A 192 4.59 13.97 4.40
CA LEU A 192 5.80 14.16 3.59
C LEU A 192 5.60 15.19 2.47
N LEU A 193 4.52 15.05 1.71
CA LEU A 193 4.20 15.97 0.62
C LEU A 193 3.91 17.38 1.16
N MET A 194 3.08 17.51 2.20
CA MET A 194 2.72 18.81 2.78
C MET A 194 3.96 19.56 3.29
N ILE A 195 4.87 18.84 3.96
CA ILE A 195 6.12 19.40 4.49
C ILE A 195 7.03 19.85 3.35
N ALA A 196 7.23 19.01 2.34
CA ALA A 196 8.10 19.33 1.19
C ALA A 196 7.55 20.53 0.40
N VAL A 197 6.24 20.62 0.19
CA VAL A 197 5.60 21.77 -0.49
C VAL A 197 5.82 23.05 0.29
N PHE A 198 5.52 23.02 1.61
CA PHE A 198 5.68 24.19 2.47
C PHE A 198 7.12 24.71 2.50
N TYR A 199 8.07 23.82 2.86
CA TYR A 199 9.49 24.22 2.94
C TYR A 199 10.10 24.51 1.58
N GLY A 200 9.67 23.85 0.50
CA GLY A 200 10.08 24.16 -0.85
C GLY A 200 9.82 25.62 -1.20
N GLY A 201 8.61 26.12 -0.92
CA GLY A 201 8.26 27.53 -1.09
C GLY A 201 9.04 28.46 -0.17
N GLU A 202 9.03 28.17 1.14
CA GLU A 202 9.69 29.04 2.12
C GLU A 202 11.21 29.16 1.89
N LEU A 203 11.91 28.07 1.56
CA LEU A 203 13.38 28.10 1.38
C LEU A 203 13.79 28.73 0.06
N VAL A 204 13.06 28.48 -1.03
CA VAL A 204 13.44 29.02 -2.36
C VAL A 204 13.15 30.52 -2.45
N TRP A 205 12.02 30.98 -1.87
CA TRP A 205 11.59 32.38 -1.97
C TRP A 205 12.06 33.26 -0.83
N ARG A 206 12.63 32.73 0.23
CA ARG A 206 13.02 33.46 1.45
C ARG A 206 13.95 34.65 1.22
N GLU A 207 14.99 34.47 0.41
CA GLU A 207 15.92 35.55 0.11
C GLU A 207 15.24 36.68 -0.66
N ARG A 208 14.27 36.35 -1.53
CA ARG A 208 13.49 37.33 -2.31
C ARG A 208 12.46 38.04 -1.45
N ASP A 209 11.74 37.31 -0.62
CA ASP A 209 10.78 37.89 0.32
C ASP A 209 11.46 38.89 1.28
N ARG A 210 12.74 38.67 1.58
CA ARG A 210 13.57 39.56 2.43
C ARG A 210 14.40 40.59 1.63
N LYS A 211 14.26 40.65 0.30
CA LYS A 211 15.04 41.51 -0.60
C LYS A 211 16.56 41.36 -0.48
N LEU A 212 17.03 40.15 -0.11
CA LEU A 212 18.46 39.83 0.02
C LEU A 212 19.03 39.21 -1.27
N ASN A 213 18.16 38.87 -2.22
CA ASN A 213 18.56 38.18 -3.46
C ASN A 213 19.55 39.02 -4.30
N GLU A 214 19.40 40.36 -4.39
CA GLU A 214 20.29 41.21 -5.18
C GLU A 214 21.71 41.16 -4.65
N LEU A 215 21.92 41.22 -3.34
CA LEU A 215 23.22 41.07 -2.70
C LEU A 215 23.85 39.70 -2.92
N LEU A 216 23.03 38.63 -2.81
CA LEU A 216 23.51 37.26 -3.00
C LEU A 216 23.82 36.97 -4.48
N ASP A 217 22.99 37.48 -5.39
CA ASP A 217 23.11 37.23 -6.82
C ASP A 217 24.28 38.01 -7.44
N SER A 218 24.77 39.10 -6.81
CA SER A 218 25.97 39.85 -7.20
C SER A 218 27.28 39.10 -6.88
N THR A 219 27.22 38.10 -5.99
CA THR A 219 28.40 37.31 -5.64
C THR A 219 28.70 36.23 -6.69
N PRO A 220 30.00 35.88 -6.92
CA PRO A 220 30.40 34.90 -7.92
C PRO A 220 30.19 33.45 -7.49
N VAL A 221 29.17 33.18 -6.62
CA VAL A 221 28.87 31.85 -6.11
C VAL A 221 28.08 31.05 -7.16
N PRO A 222 28.45 29.80 -7.45
CA PRO A 222 27.72 28.95 -8.40
C PRO A 222 26.29 28.67 -7.96
N SER A 223 25.35 28.56 -8.90
CA SER A 223 23.90 28.33 -8.57
C SER A 223 23.64 27.03 -7.82
N TRP A 224 24.44 25.98 -7.98
CA TRP A 224 24.30 24.73 -7.25
C TRP A 224 24.54 24.90 -5.74
N VAL A 225 25.41 25.84 -5.34
CA VAL A 225 25.63 26.19 -3.92
C VAL A 225 24.40 26.88 -3.31
N MET A 226 23.49 27.40 -4.13
CA MET A 226 22.25 27.97 -3.69
C MET A 226 21.11 26.95 -3.69
N THR A 227 21.11 26.02 -4.66
CA THR A 227 20.01 25.07 -4.89
C THR A 227 20.11 23.81 -4.02
N VAL A 228 21.28 23.15 -4.05
CA VAL A 228 21.49 21.85 -3.37
C VAL A 228 21.32 21.93 -1.86
N PRO A 229 21.82 22.97 -1.14
CA PRO A 229 21.58 23.10 0.30
C PRO A 229 20.11 23.19 0.69
N LYS A 230 19.24 23.75 -0.17
CA LYS A 230 17.80 23.82 0.08
C LYS A 230 17.15 22.44 -0.05
N ILE A 231 17.56 21.65 -1.07
CA ILE A 231 17.12 20.24 -1.20
C ILE A 231 17.55 19.43 0.02
N ILE A 232 18.81 19.57 0.45
CA ILE A 232 19.32 18.88 1.66
C ILE A 232 18.54 19.29 2.90
N ALA A 233 18.23 20.58 3.06
CA ALA A 233 17.48 21.05 4.22
C ALA A 233 16.05 20.48 4.28
N ILE A 234 15.33 20.45 3.13
CA ILE A 234 14.00 19.84 3.04
C ILE A 234 14.09 18.33 3.31
N PHE A 235 15.02 17.65 2.69
CA PHE A 235 15.26 16.21 2.91
C PHE A 235 15.49 15.87 4.38
N LEU A 236 16.36 16.62 5.07
CA LEU A 236 16.62 16.39 6.49
C LEU A 236 15.39 16.63 7.39
N VAL A 237 14.56 17.61 7.04
CA VAL A 237 13.26 17.81 7.74
C VAL A 237 12.38 16.56 7.61
N LEU A 238 12.27 16.02 6.40
CA LEU A 238 11.45 14.83 6.16
C LEU A 238 12.01 13.61 6.92
N VAL A 239 13.33 13.46 6.98
CA VAL A 239 13.97 12.41 7.78
C VAL A 239 13.69 12.60 9.27
N VAL A 240 13.81 13.80 9.81
CA VAL A 240 13.54 14.09 11.24
C VAL A 240 12.07 13.80 11.59
N VAL A 241 11.13 14.15 10.74
CA VAL A 241 9.71 13.86 10.96
C VAL A 241 9.43 12.35 10.91
N ASN A 242 10.06 11.62 9.99
CA ASN A 242 9.94 10.16 9.95
C ASN A 242 10.58 9.49 11.18
N LEU A 243 11.71 10.01 11.68
CA LEU A 243 12.30 9.53 12.93
C LEU A 243 11.39 9.79 14.14
N ALA A 244 10.67 10.92 14.16
CA ALA A 244 9.67 11.19 15.20
C ALA A 244 8.46 10.22 15.09
N ALA A 245 8.01 9.89 13.88
CA ALA A 245 6.99 8.88 13.66
C ALA A 245 7.47 7.48 14.09
N MET A 246 8.70 7.10 13.76
CA MET A 246 9.35 5.87 14.24
C MET A 246 9.38 5.80 15.78
N ALA A 247 9.82 6.89 16.43
CA ALA A 247 9.84 6.96 17.89
C ALA A 247 8.44 6.73 18.50
N THR A 248 7.38 7.25 17.84
CA THR A 248 5.99 7.01 18.26
C THR A 248 5.60 5.53 18.14
N GLY A 249 6.00 4.85 17.06
CA GLY A 249 5.80 3.41 16.89
C GLY A 249 6.52 2.59 17.96
N LEU A 250 7.76 2.93 18.27
CA LEU A 250 8.55 2.27 19.34
C LEU A 250 7.91 2.46 20.72
N VAL A 251 7.45 3.67 21.04
CA VAL A 251 6.72 3.95 22.30
C VAL A 251 5.43 3.15 22.37
N TYR A 252 4.68 3.08 21.26
CA TYR A 252 3.48 2.25 21.19
C TYR A 252 3.78 0.78 21.48
N GLN A 253 4.77 0.19 20.81
CA GLN A 253 5.18 -1.20 21.05
C GLN A 253 5.58 -1.45 22.50
N LEU A 254 6.37 -0.55 23.11
CA LEU A 254 6.75 -0.63 24.53
C LEU A 254 5.52 -0.60 25.45
N THR A 255 4.55 0.28 25.19
CA THR A 255 3.34 0.41 26.03
C THR A 255 2.38 -0.76 25.89
N GLN A 256 2.42 -1.47 24.76
CA GLN A 256 1.61 -2.66 24.51
C GLN A 256 2.33 -3.97 24.91
N GLY A 257 3.53 -3.89 25.45
CA GLY A 257 4.28 -5.06 25.94
C GLY A 257 4.91 -5.91 24.83
N ALA A 258 5.26 -5.28 23.70
CA ALA A 258 6.01 -5.98 22.65
C ALA A 258 7.36 -6.48 23.18
N ARG A 259 7.71 -7.73 22.85
CA ARG A 259 8.96 -8.36 23.29
C ARG A 259 10.17 -7.85 22.50
N GLU A 260 9.95 -7.48 21.24
CA GLU A 260 11.02 -7.00 20.34
C GLU A 260 10.63 -5.66 19.69
N LEU A 261 11.57 -4.75 19.66
CA LEU A 261 11.38 -3.40 19.09
C LEU A 261 11.78 -3.31 17.62
N GLY A 262 12.65 -4.20 17.14
CA GLY A 262 13.03 -4.27 15.72
C GLY A 262 13.61 -2.99 15.13
N ILE A 263 14.50 -2.27 15.85
CA ILE A 263 15.09 -1.00 15.37
C ILE A 263 15.75 -1.14 13.98
N PRO A 264 16.52 -2.20 13.66
CA PRO A 264 17.08 -2.38 12.32
C PRO A 264 16.00 -2.50 11.24
N GLN A 265 14.88 -3.15 11.56
CA GLN A 265 13.73 -3.27 10.66
C GLN A 265 13.06 -1.91 10.43
N TYR A 266 12.85 -1.10 11.46
CA TYR A 266 12.38 0.27 11.29
C TYR A 266 13.28 1.08 10.37
N LEU A 267 14.60 0.98 10.53
CA LEU A 267 15.55 1.69 9.67
C LEU A 267 15.51 1.18 8.23
N GLY A 268 15.49 -0.15 8.03
CA GLY A 268 15.53 -0.77 6.69
C GLY A 268 14.21 -0.77 5.95
N TRP A 269 13.08 -0.96 6.66
CA TRP A 269 11.76 -1.13 6.04
C TRP A 269 10.95 0.16 5.98
N PHE A 270 11.26 1.13 6.83
CA PHE A 270 10.56 2.42 6.88
C PHE A 270 11.48 3.61 6.57
N ILE A 271 12.50 3.86 7.39
CA ILE A 271 13.28 5.11 7.28
C ILE A 271 14.03 5.20 5.97
N LEU A 272 14.71 4.14 5.52
CA LEU A 272 15.48 4.17 4.27
C LEU A 272 14.59 4.36 3.03
N PRO A 273 13.50 3.59 2.82
CA PRO A 273 12.58 3.86 1.71
C PRO A 273 11.96 5.26 1.77
N ALA A 274 11.46 5.67 2.94
CA ALA A 274 10.85 6.99 3.12
C ALA A 274 11.84 8.15 2.90
N ALA A 275 13.13 7.95 3.22
CA ALA A 275 14.17 8.93 2.92
C ALA A 275 14.39 9.09 1.42
N ILE A 276 14.40 7.98 0.65
CA ILE A 276 14.52 8.05 -0.81
C ILE A 276 13.30 8.78 -1.40
N ASP A 277 12.10 8.39 -1.01
CA ASP A 277 10.86 9.04 -1.48
C ASP A 277 10.82 10.52 -1.07
N GLY A 278 11.27 10.83 0.14
CA GLY A 278 11.41 12.20 0.64
C GLY A 278 12.40 13.04 -0.19
N LEU A 279 13.52 12.46 -0.61
CA LEU A 279 14.49 13.13 -1.48
C LEU A 279 13.89 13.44 -2.86
N LEU A 280 13.16 12.49 -3.45
CA LEU A 280 12.46 12.68 -4.72
C LEU A 280 11.46 13.84 -4.62
N ILE A 281 10.63 13.86 -3.59
CA ILE A 281 9.63 14.91 -3.38
C ILE A 281 10.30 16.26 -3.08
N ALA A 282 11.40 16.29 -2.31
CA ALA A 282 12.15 17.52 -2.03
C ALA A 282 12.71 18.15 -3.32
N ILE A 283 13.27 17.33 -4.21
CA ILE A 283 13.77 17.79 -5.51
C ILE A 283 12.61 18.35 -6.35
N LEU A 284 11.51 17.64 -6.45
CA LEU A 284 10.33 18.10 -7.20
C LEU A 284 9.81 19.44 -6.64
N ALA A 285 9.73 19.57 -5.31
CA ALA A 285 9.29 20.79 -4.65
C ALA A 285 10.19 21.99 -5.00
N VAL A 286 11.52 21.82 -4.96
CA VAL A 286 12.47 22.87 -5.33
C VAL A 286 12.35 23.21 -6.82
N VAL A 287 12.27 22.23 -7.71
CA VAL A 287 12.11 22.42 -9.15
C VAL A 287 10.84 23.22 -9.47
N ALA A 288 9.71 22.85 -8.89
CA ALA A 288 8.45 23.55 -9.09
C ALA A 288 8.55 25.02 -8.65
N GLN A 289 9.24 25.30 -7.55
CA GLN A 289 9.45 26.65 -7.06
C GLN A 289 10.42 27.45 -7.95
N VAL A 290 11.48 26.83 -8.45
CA VAL A 290 12.44 27.45 -9.37
C VAL A 290 11.77 27.83 -10.68
N LEU A 291 10.85 27.01 -11.19
CA LEU A 291 10.14 27.29 -12.44
C LEU A 291 9.03 28.33 -12.29
N SER A 292 8.59 28.60 -11.08
CA SER A 292 7.45 29.48 -10.77
C SER A 292 7.86 30.96 -10.72
N PRO A 293 6.91 31.91 -10.96
CA PRO A 293 7.13 33.35 -10.78
C PRO A 293 7.00 33.77 -9.30
N ASN A 294 6.35 33.01 -8.46
CA ASN A 294 6.19 33.24 -7.02
C ASN A 294 5.89 31.91 -6.28
N LYS A 295 5.99 31.92 -4.94
CA LYS A 295 5.82 30.71 -4.13
C LYS A 295 4.42 30.08 -4.22
N TYR A 296 3.39 30.88 -4.43
CA TYR A 296 2.00 30.38 -4.49
C TYR A 296 1.74 29.58 -5.76
N VAL A 297 2.27 30.07 -6.90
CA VAL A 297 2.21 29.32 -8.16
C VAL A 297 3.00 28.01 -8.04
N GLY A 298 4.16 28.03 -7.39
CA GLY A 298 4.93 26.79 -7.14
C GLY A 298 4.17 25.77 -6.29
N TRP A 299 3.48 26.20 -5.26
CA TRP A 299 2.58 25.34 -4.47
C TRP A 299 1.43 24.81 -5.32
N GLY A 300 0.83 25.67 -6.16
CA GLY A 300 -0.24 25.30 -7.08
C GLY A 300 0.19 24.20 -8.08
N ILE A 301 1.39 24.29 -8.64
CA ILE A 301 1.94 23.27 -9.57
C ILE A 301 2.03 21.91 -8.88
N ILE A 302 2.55 21.84 -7.65
CA ILE A 302 2.68 20.58 -6.92
C ILE A 302 1.29 20.05 -6.52
N PHE A 303 0.37 20.94 -6.14
CA PHE A 303 -0.99 20.55 -5.83
C PHE A 303 -1.72 19.96 -7.05
N ILE A 304 -1.58 20.59 -8.23
CA ILE A 304 -2.14 20.09 -9.48
C ILE A 304 -1.50 18.73 -9.85
N TRP A 305 -0.19 18.58 -9.68
CA TRP A 305 0.48 17.30 -9.88
C TRP A 305 -0.08 16.22 -8.94
N PHE A 306 -0.26 16.53 -7.65
CA PHE A 306 -0.78 15.59 -6.66
C PHE A 306 -2.23 15.17 -6.98
N VAL A 307 -3.11 16.15 -7.23
CA VAL A 307 -4.51 15.89 -7.59
C VAL A 307 -4.59 15.15 -8.93
N GLY A 308 -3.74 15.52 -9.89
CA GLY A 308 -3.63 14.83 -11.18
C GLY A 308 -3.27 13.35 -11.03
N ASN A 309 -2.33 13.01 -10.14
CA ASN A 309 -1.99 11.61 -9.86
C ASN A 309 -3.16 10.82 -9.23
N ILE A 310 -3.90 11.43 -8.32
CA ILE A 310 -5.12 10.81 -7.75
C ILE A 310 -6.14 10.56 -8.87
N PHE A 311 -6.35 11.55 -9.73
CA PHE A 311 -7.29 11.44 -10.84
C PHE A 311 -6.87 10.35 -11.85
N LEU A 312 -5.61 10.32 -12.26
CA LEU A 312 -5.04 9.30 -13.14
C LEU A 312 -5.17 7.90 -12.53
N SER A 313 -4.89 7.76 -11.24
CA SER A 313 -5.03 6.49 -10.52
C SER A 313 -6.48 5.99 -10.51
N ASN A 314 -7.44 6.88 -10.27
CA ASN A 314 -8.87 6.55 -10.34
C ASN A 314 -9.35 6.20 -11.76
N MET A 315 -8.67 6.70 -12.78
CA MET A 315 -8.90 6.31 -14.19
C MET A 315 -8.17 5.01 -14.58
N GLY A 316 -7.48 4.35 -13.65
CA GLY A 316 -6.76 3.10 -13.90
C GLY A 316 -5.34 3.26 -14.45
N TYR A 317 -4.82 4.48 -14.55
CA TYR A 317 -3.43 4.72 -14.96
C TYR A 317 -2.50 4.62 -13.76
N THR A 318 -2.18 3.41 -13.33
CA THR A 318 -1.43 3.12 -12.11
C THR A 318 0.00 2.63 -12.36
N ASN A 319 0.48 2.64 -13.62
CA ASN A 319 1.82 2.12 -13.91
C ASN A 319 2.91 3.03 -13.32
N PRO A 320 3.78 2.51 -12.45
CA PRO A 320 4.81 3.29 -11.77
C PRO A 320 5.92 3.83 -12.69
N LEU A 321 5.98 3.42 -13.94
CA LEU A 321 6.96 3.95 -14.91
C LEU A 321 6.68 5.37 -15.39
N TYR A 322 5.45 5.87 -15.24
CA TYR A 322 5.08 7.24 -15.65
C TYR A 322 4.53 8.11 -14.51
N ILE A 323 4.37 7.55 -13.32
CA ILE A 323 3.98 8.31 -12.13
C ILE A 323 5.25 8.61 -11.33
N TYR A 324 5.65 9.87 -11.28
CA TYR A 324 6.87 10.27 -10.58
C TYR A 324 6.87 9.84 -9.10
N ALA A 325 7.99 9.28 -8.67
CA ALA A 325 8.21 8.73 -7.33
C ALA A 325 7.32 7.52 -6.97
N ALA A 326 6.57 6.94 -7.92
CA ALA A 326 5.81 5.73 -7.67
C ALA A 326 6.72 4.49 -7.68
N SER A 327 6.42 3.56 -6.77
CA SER A 327 7.04 2.23 -6.71
C SER A 327 6.00 1.18 -6.39
N PRO A 328 6.23 -0.12 -6.74
CA PRO A 328 5.37 -1.19 -6.33
C PRO A 328 5.26 -1.28 -4.81
N ALA A 329 4.11 -1.72 -4.32
CA ALA A 329 3.92 -1.97 -2.90
C ALA A 329 4.87 -3.07 -2.40
N VAL A 330 5.47 -2.85 -1.24
CA VAL A 330 6.32 -3.82 -0.55
C VAL A 330 5.56 -4.27 0.70
N PRO A 331 4.90 -5.44 0.66
CA PRO A 331 4.26 -6.00 1.85
C PRO A 331 5.33 -6.37 2.87
N LEU A 332 5.04 -6.11 4.12
CA LEU A 332 5.88 -6.51 5.23
C LEU A 332 5.31 -7.78 5.86
N SER A 333 6.20 -8.70 6.22
CA SER A 333 5.83 -9.94 6.90
C SER A 333 6.91 -10.28 7.92
N ASP A 334 6.50 -10.77 9.09
CA ASP A 334 7.46 -11.22 10.09
C ASP A 334 8.17 -12.52 9.65
N PHE A 335 7.62 -13.28 8.67
CA PHE A 335 8.26 -14.46 8.07
C PHE A 335 9.37 -14.14 7.07
N VAL A 336 9.23 -13.08 6.26
CA VAL A 336 10.14 -12.77 5.12
C VAL A 336 10.66 -11.34 5.14
N GLY A 337 10.20 -10.51 6.06
CA GLY A 337 10.51 -9.07 6.02
C GLY A 337 9.92 -8.41 4.79
N GLN A 338 10.76 -7.80 3.97
CA GLN A 338 10.40 -7.24 2.67
C GLN A 338 10.47 -8.27 1.52
N GLY A 339 11.14 -9.38 1.74
CA GLY A 339 11.36 -10.43 0.74
C GLY A 339 11.84 -9.92 -0.62
N SER A 340 11.52 -10.63 -1.67
CA SER A 340 11.82 -10.27 -3.06
C SER A 340 11.08 -9.01 -3.54
N PHE A 341 10.04 -8.56 -2.83
CA PHE A 341 9.26 -7.36 -3.21
C PHE A 341 10.08 -6.07 -3.11
N ALA A 342 11.05 -6.01 -2.18
CA ALA A 342 11.95 -4.87 -2.04
C ALA A 342 12.72 -4.55 -3.32
N TRP A 343 13.08 -5.57 -4.12
CA TRP A 343 13.86 -5.38 -5.34
C TRP A 343 13.15 -4.51 -6.37
N GLY A 344 11.87 -4.82 -6.67
CA GLY A 344 11.07 -4.03 -7.60
C GLY A 344 10.91 -2.56 -7.18
N ALA A 345 10.69 -2.34 -5.88
CA ALA A 345 10.60 -0.98 -5.34
C ALA A 345 11.93 -0.23 -5.47
N ARG A 346 13.07 -0.86 -5.13
CA ARG A 346 14.41 -0.25 -5.24
C ARG A 346 14.78 0.08 -6.69
N VAL A 347 14.46 -0.79 -7.64
CA VAL A 347 14.68 -0.53 -9.08
C VAL A 347 13.93 0.72 -9.52
N LEU A 348 12.65 0.87 -9.13
CA LEU A 348 11.87 2.05 -9.51
C LEU A 348 12.25 3.31 -8.72
N GLN A 349 12.63 3.19 -7.46
CA GLN A 349 13.22 4.30 -6.71
C GLN A 349 14.51 4.78 -7.36
N PHE A 350 15.38 3.88 -7.82
CA PHE A 350 16.60 4.24 -8.55
C PHE A 350 16.29 4.87 -9.91
N TYR A 351 15.32 4.34 -10.66
CA TYR A 351 14.83 4.94 -11.92
C TYR A 351 14.39 6.40 -11.71
N TRP A 352 13.57 6.65 -10.70
CA TRP A 352 13.10 8.00 -10.38
C TRP A 352 14.19 8.89 -9.80
N LEU A 353 15.17 8.33 -9.09
CA LEU A 353 16.32 9.08 -8.61
C LEU A 353 17.16 9.61 -9.78
N MET A 354 17.35 8.82 -10.83
CA MET A 354 18.03 9.27 -12.04
C MET A 354 17.27 10.43 -12.71
N PHE A 355 15.95 10.35 -12.80
CA PHE A 355 15.12 11.46 -13.27
C PHE A 355 15.20 12.69 -12.35
N ALA A 356 15.20 12.49 -11.06
CA ALA A 356 15.34 13.56 -10.08
C ALA A 356 16.68 14.28 -10.20
N ILE A 357 17.78 13.59 -10.56
CA ILE A 357 19.06 14.21 -10.87
C ILE A 357 18.92 15.12 -12.09
N VAL A 358 18.24 14.69 -13.15
CA VAL A 358 17.96 15.53 -14.32
C VAL A 358 17.16 16.77 -13.91
N LEU A 359 16.13 16.61 -13.07
CA LEU A 359 15.36 17.74 -12.53
C LEU A 359 16.21 18.68 -11.67
N ALA A 360 17.09 18.15 -10.83
CA ALA A 360 18.00 18.96 -10.00
C ALA A 360 18.98 19.77 -10.85
N VAL A 361 19.53 19.17 -11.92
CA VAL A 361 20.37 19.88 -12.89
C VAL A 361 19.55 20.95 -13.61
N MET A 362 18.31 20.68 -13.99
CA MET A 362 17.42 21.68 -14.58
C MET A 362 17.16 22.84 -13.61
N ALA A 363 16.92 22.56 -12.32
CA ALA A 363 16.78 23.60 -11.30
C ALA A 363 18.05 24.46 -11.15
N HIS A 364 19.22 23.82 -11.20
CA HIS A 364 20.50 24.53 -11.20
C HIS A 364 20.65 25.46 -12.40
N LEU A 365 20.42 24.99 -13.62
CA LEU A 365 20.56 25.74 -14.85
C LEU A 365 19.54 26.88 -15.00
N LEU A 366 18.32 26.66 -14.49
CA LEU A 366 17.21 27.60 -14.54
C LEU A 366 17.06 28.44 -13.27
N TRP A 367 18.03 28.38 -12.35
CA TRP A 367 17.97 29.15 -11.10
C TRP A 367 17.81 30.64 -11.40
N PRO A 368 16.81 31.33 -10.83
CA PRO A 368 16.54 32.73 -11.05
C PRO A 368 17.65 33.56 -10.37
N ARG A 369 18.38 34.40 -11.15
CA ARG A 369 19.37 35.35 -10.67
C ARG A 369 19.05 36.76 -11.12
N GLY A 370 19.28 37.72 -10.23
CA GLY A 370 19.00 39.12 -10.48
C GLY A 370 17.51 39.47 -10.44
N THR A 371 17.14 40.53 -11.14
CA THR A 371 15.76 41.04 -11.15
C THR A 371 14.84 40.36 -12.16
N ASP A 372 15.40 39.68 -13.18
CA ASP A 372 14.65 39.04 -14.25
C ASP A 372 14.17 37.63 -13.83
N LEU A 373 12.87 37.52 -13.57
CA LEU A 373 12.19 36.28 -13.22
C LEU A 373 11.63 35.52 -14.41
N GLY A 374 11.68 36.08 -15.61
CA GLY A 374 11.06 35.50 -16.80
C GLY A 374 11.63 34.14 -17.18
N LEU A 375 10.80 33.11 -17.28
CA LEU A 375 11.25 31.77 -17.69
C LEU A 375 11.89 31.78 -19.10
N ARG A 376 11.35 32.59 -20.02
CA ARG A 376 11.85 32.69 -21.38
C ARG A 376 13.29 33.22 -21.41
N SER A 377 13.64 34.20 -20.59
CA SER A 377 15.00 34.75 -20.52
C SER A 377 15.97 33.75 -19.90
N ARG A 378 15.50 32.98 -18.90
CA ARG A 378 16.32 31.90 -18.29
C ARG A 378 16.59 30.77 -19.28
N LEU A 379 15.60 30.36 -20.08
CA LEU A 379 15.78 29.39 -21.16
C LEU A 379 16.78 29.85 -22.24
N LYS A 380 16.78 31.15 -22.57
CA LYS A 380 17.80 31.72 -23.50
C LYS A 380 19.22 31.63 -22.94
N ARG A 381 19.39 31.66 -21.60
CA ARG A 381 20.70 31.50 -20.95
C ARG A 381 21.29 30.10 -21.15
N LEU A 382 20.47 29.05 -21.32
CA LEU A 382 20.94 27.69 -21.58
C LEU A 382 21.73 27.56 -22.89
N ARG A 383 21.48 28.47 -23.84
CA ARG A 383 22.20 28.51 -25.14
C ARG A 383 23.60 29.18 -25.07
N ARG A 384 23.94 29.78 -23.93
CA ARG A 384 25.26 30.41 -23.76
C ARG A 384 26.30 29.35 -23.39
N PRO A 385 27.53 29.46 -23.96
CA PRO A 385 28.60 28.53 -23.60
C PRO A 385 28.92 28.65 -22.10
N GLY A 386 28.77 27.56 -21.38
CA GLY A 386 29.03 27.40 -19.96
C GLY A 386 29.75 26.09 -19.68
N SER A 387 29.86 25.72 -18.40
CA SER A 387 30.41 24.42 -18.02
C SER A 387 29.63 23.28 -18.66
N ARG A 388 30.34 22.31 -19.28
CA ARG A 388 29.75 21.13 -19.89
C ARG A 388 29.33 20.09 -18.84
N LEU A 389 29.85 20.19 -17.61
CA LEU A 389 29.61 19.20 -16.55
C LEU A 389 28.13 18.98 -16.20
N PRO A 390 27.27 20.01 -15.99
CA PRO A 390 25.86 19.80 -15.71
C PRO A 390 25.13 19.00 -16.81
N TYR A 391 25.46 19.29 -18.08
CA TYR A 391 24.85 18.57 -19.21
C TYR A 391 25.34 17.12 -19.28
N ALA A 392 26.61 16.85 -18.99
CA ALA A 392 27.15 15.50 -18.92
C ALA A 392 26.48 14.68 -17.79
N VAL A 393 26.31 15.31 -16.62
CA VAL A 393 25.61 14.67 -15.48
C VAL A 393 24.15 14.37 -15.84
N ALA A 394 23.41 15.31 -16.42
CA ALA A 394 22.06 15.12 -16.85
C ALA A 394 21.94 14.03 -17.94
N GLY A 395 22.87 14.02 -18.91
CA GLY A 395 22.92 13.01 -19.97
C GLY A 395 23.20 11.61 -19.44
N ALA A 396 24.18 11.46 -18.55
CA ALA A 396 24.48 10.19 -17.89
C ALA A 396 23.30 9.68 -17.06
N ALA A 397 22.67 10.56 -16.27
CA ALA A 397 21.49 10.21 -15.50
C ALA A 397 20.31 9.81 -16.40
N ALA A 398 20.06 10.53 -17.50
CA ALA A 398 19.00 10.19 -18.45
C ALA A 398 19.26 8.84 -19.14
N LEU A 399 20.50 8.54 -19.56
CA LEU A 399 20.86 7.24 -20.13
C LEU A 399 20.65 6.10 -19.12
N THR A 400 21.08 6.29 -17.88
CA THR A 400 20.87 5.32 -16.79
C THR A 400 19.40 5.12 -16.50
N MET A 401 18.60 6.20 -16.50
CA MET A 401 17.14 6.14 -16.38
C MET A 401 16.51 5.29 -17.49
N VAL A 402 16.91 5.51 -18.75
CA VAL A 402 16.39 4.70 -19.88
C VAL A 402 16.74 3.22 -19.71
N GLY A 403 18.00 2.90 -19.35
CA GLY A 403 18.40 1.50 -19.10
C GLY A 403 17.63 0.84 -17.96
N THR A 404 17.49 1.53 -16.83
CA THR A 404 16.71 1.05 -15.69
C THR A 404 15.23 0.95 -16.03
N GLY A 405 14.69 1.91 -16.79
CA GLY A 405 13.32 1.91 -17.29
C GLY A 405 13.04 0.73 -18.23
N ALA A 406 13.98 0.40 -19.13
CA ALA A 406 13.86 -0.77 -19.99
C ALA A 406 13.85 -2.08 -19.19
N TYR A 407 14.71 -2.19 -18.16
CA TYR A 407 14.70 -3.33 -17.24
C TYR A 407 13.37 -3.43 -16.46
N ALA A 408 12.86 -2.32 -15.94
CA ALA A 408 11.58 -2.30 -15.25
C ALA A 408 10.41 -2.65 -16.18
N TYR A 409 10.41 -2.12 -17.42
CA TYR A 409 9.43 -2.46 -18.45
C TYR A 409 9.45 -3.96 -18.77
N HIS A 410 10.63 -4.55 -18.93
CA HIS A 410 10.78 -5.99 -19.15
C HIS A 410 10.13 -6.81 -18.04
N ASN A 411 10.38 -6.45 -16.77
CA ASN A 411 9.75 -7.13 -15.62
C ASN A 411 8.23 -6.95 -15.60
N ILE A 412 7.74 -5.74 -15.82
CA ILE A 412 6.32 -5.40 -15.67
C ILE A 412 5.46 -5.89 -16.84
N LYS A 413 5.99 -5.83 -18.08
CA LYS A 413 5.21 -6.06 -19.31
C LYS A 413 5.58 -7.35 -20.07
N VAL A 414 6.84 -7.82 -19.95
CA VAL A 414 7.31 -8.98 -20.69
C VAL A 414 7.28 -10.24 -19.83
N LEU A 415 7.86 -10.18 -18.62
CA LEU A 415 7.83 -11.31 -17.69
C LEU A 415 6.46 -11.48 -17.02
N ASN A 416 5.76 -10.38 -16.81
CA ASN A 416 4.49 -10.35 -16.12
C ASN A 416 3.41 -9.67 -16.98
N ARG A 417 2.17 -9.94 -16.63
CA ARG A 417 1.02 -9.28 -17.25
C ARG A 417 0.71 -7.98 -16.52
N TYR A 418 0.71 -6.88 -17.26
CA TYR A 418 0.18 -5.61 -16.78
C TYR A 418 -1.03 -5.24 -17.60
N GLU A 419 -2.15 -5.09 -16.95
CA GLU A 419 -3.42 -4.65 -17.53
C GLU A 419 -3.92 -3.43 -16.74
N THR A 420 -4.49 -2.48 -17.43
CA THR A 420 -5.19 -1.37 -16.79
C THR A 420 -6.52 -1.83 -16.21
N SER A 421 -7.09 -1.06 -15.27
CA SER A 421 -8.39 -1.39 -14.68
C SER A 421 -9.48 -1.56 -15.75
N ASP A 422 -9.48 -0.72 -16.80
CA ASP A 422 -10.43 -0.81 -17.91
C ASP A 422 -10.25 -2.08 -18.76
N GLU A 423 -9.01 -2.55 -18.94
CA GLU A 423 -8.73 -3.81 -19.64
C GLU A 423 -9.21 -5.00 -18.83
N VAL A 424 -9.00 -4.99 -17.52
CA VAL A 424 -9.51 -6.04 -16.62
C VAL A 424 -11.05 -6.05 -16.58
N GLU A 425 -11.69 -4.87 -16.50
CA GLU A 425 -13.16 -4.77 -16.56
C GLU A 425 -13.70 -5.31 -17.87
N ARG A 426 -13.12 -4.92 -19.01
CA ARG A 426 -13.52 -5.43 -20.34
C ARG A 426 -13.33 -6.93 -20.44
N TYR A 427 -12.19 -7.45 -19.99
CA TYR A 427 -11.95 -8.89 -19.97
C TYR A 427 -13.03 -9.65 -19.20
N ARG A 428 -13.38 -9.19 -17.99
CA ARG A 428 -14.42 -9.82 -17.15
C ARG A 428 -15.80 -9.73 -17.76
N ALA A 429 -16.13 -8.60 -18.40
CA ALA A 429 -17.37 -8.41 -19.10
C ALA A 429 -17.49 -9.32 -20.35
N ASP A 430 -16.42 -9.44 -21.13
CA ASP A 430 -16.38 -10.31 -22.30
C ASP A 430 -16.44 -11.80 -21.92
N LEU A 431 -15.79 -12.17 -20.81
CA LEU A 431 -15.91 -13.52 -20.24
C LEU A 431 -17.37 -13.85 -19.89
N GLU A 432 -18.06 -12.92 -19.23
CA GLU A 432 -19.47 -13.06 -18.89
C GLU A 432 -20.34 -13.23 -20.14
N ARG A 433 -20.22 -12.33 -21.12
CA ARG A 433 -21.01 -12.38 -22.34
C ARG A 433 -20.84 -13.69 -23.11
N LYS A 434 -19.62 -14.19 -23.15
CA LYS A 434 -19.30 -15.39 -23.95
C LYS A 434 -19.67 -16.69 -23.25
N TYR A 435 -19.42 -16.79 -21.95
CA TYR A 435 -19.42 -18.07 -21.25
C TYR A 435 -20.47 -18.23 -20.16
N LEU A 436 -21.08 -17.16 -19.60
CA LEU A 436 -22.07 -17.29 -18.52
C LEU A 436 -23.28 -18.12 -18.93
N LYS A 437 -23.62 -18.20 -20.23
CA LYS A 437 -24.66 -19.08 -20.77
C LYS A 437 -24.47 -20.56 -20.42
N TYR A 438 -23.26 -20.99 -20.11
CA TYR A 438 -22.93 -22.36 -19.70
C TYR A 438 -23.00 -22.59 -18.18
N GLU A 439 -23.42 -21.59 -17.40
CA GLU A 439 -23.52 -21.70 -15.93
C GLU A 439 -24.42 -22.86 -15.48
N THR A 440 -25.46 -23.16 -16.28
CA THR A 440 -26.45 -24.21 -15.97
C THR A 440 -26.24 -25.49 -16.78
N LEU A 441 -25.18 -25.54 -17.60
CA LEU A 441 -24.86 -26.74 -18.38
C LEU A 441 -24.45 -27.86 -17.41
N PRO A 442 -25.11 -29.03 -17.46
CA PRO A 442 -24.73 -30.18 -16.64
C PRO A 442 -23.27 -30.53 -16.84
N GLN A 443 -22.53 -30.68 -15.74
CA GLN A 443 -21.10 -31.00 -15.73
C GLN A 443 -20.83 -32.18 -14.78
N PRO A 444 -19.77 -32.96 -14.99
CA PRO A 444 -19.37 -33.95 -14.02
C PRO A 444 -18.84 -33.26 -12.76
N VAL A 445 -19.02 -33.91 -11.60
CA VAL A 445 -18.46 -33.45 -10.33
C VAL A 445 -17.08 -34.08 -10.11
N VAL A 446 -16.22 -33.37 -9.41
CA VAL A 446 -14.96 -33.92 -8.92
C VAL A 446 -15.23 -34.74 -7.67
N ALA A 447 -14.97 -36.04 -7.71
CA ALA A 447 -15.20 -36.94 -6.56
C ALA A 447 -13.90 -37.25 -5.79
N ARG A 448 -12.75 -37.23 -6.47
CA ARG A 448 -11.45 -37.49 -5.89
C ARG A 448 -10.39 -36.58 -6.48
N VAL A 449 -9.46 -36.17 -5.64
CA VAL A 449 -8.32 -35.32 -5.95
C VAL A 449 -7.05 -35.99 -5.49
N ASP A 450 -6.17 -36.40 -6.42
CA ASP A 450 -4.83 -36.90 -6.14
C ASP A 450 -3.83 -35.90 -6.70
N MET A 451 -2.90 -35.39 -5.87
CA MET A 451 -1.91 -34.40 -6.28
C MET A 451 -0.50 -34.69 -5.76
N ASP A 452 0.50 -34.45 -6.61
CA ASP A 452 1.90 -34.32 -6.24
C ASP A 452 2.34 -32.87 -6.49
N VAL A 453 2.57 -32.14 -5.40
CA VAL A 453 2.91 -30.72 -5.41
C VAL A 453 4.36 -30.53 -5.05
N GLN A 454 5.16 -29.99 -5.97
CA GLN A 454 6.55 -29.63 -5.79
C GLN A 454 6.66 -28.12 -5.63
N LEU A 455 6.82 -27.65 -4.39
CA LEU A 455 6.98 -26.26 -4.06
C LEU A 455 8.46 -25.92 -3.92
N TYR A 456 8.90 -24.87 -4.62
CA TYR A 456 10.25 -24.31 -4.57
C TYR A 456 10.14 -22.85 -4.05
N PRO A 457 10.07 -22.64 -2.73
CA PRO A 457 9.79 -21.34 -2.14
C PRO A 457 10.79 -20.27 -2.57
N ARG A 458 12.08 -20.57 -2.53
CA ARG A 458 13.16 -19.62 -2.90
C ARG A 458 13.12 -19.18 -4.36
N GLU A 459 12.55 -20.02 -5.24
CA GLU A 459 12.32 -19.67 -6.65
C GLU A 459 10.94 -19.03 -6.89
N ARG A 460 10.11 -18.98 -5.86
CA ARG A 460 8.68 -18.60 -5.92
C ARG A 460 7.95 -19.38 -7.02
N ARG A 461 8.20 -20.67 -7.04
CA ARG A 461 7.70 -21.59 -8.06
C ARG A 461 7.05 -22.82 -7.44
N MET A 462 5.93 -23.24 -8.02
CA MET A 462 5.22 -24.46 -7.67
C MET A 462 4.87 -25.23 -8.94
N VAL A 463 5.10 -26.53 -8.94
CA VAL A 463 4.70 -27.46 -10.00
C VAL A 463 3.77 -28.51 -9.41
N THR A 464 2.61 -28.70 -10.02
CA THR A 464 1.62 -29.68 -9.56
C THR A 464 1.33 -30.69 -10.67
N ASN A 465 1.48 -31.97 -10.35
CA ASN A 465 0.92 -33.05 -11.15
C ASN A 465 -0.35 -33.52 -10.44
N GLY A 466 -1.49 -33.41 -11.11
CA GLY A 466 -2.79 -33.71 -10.53
C GLY A 466 -3.62 -34.69 -11.34
N ARG A 467 -4.45 -35.44 -10.63
CA ARG A 467 -5.45 -36.34 -11.18
C ARG A 467 -6.77 -36.11 -10.47
N TYR A 468 -7.82 -35.88 -11.26
CA TYR A 468 -9.20 -35.85 -10.78
C TYR A 468 -9.99 -37.04 -11.28
N GLU A 469 -10.81 -37.62 -10.40
CA GLU A 469 -11.88 -38.50 -10.79
C GLU A 469 -13.14 -37.65 -11.01
N LEU A 470 -13.62 -37.62 -12.24
CA LEU A 470 -14.84 -36.91 -12.63
C LEU A 470 -15.99 -37.90 -12.74
N VAL A 471 -17.07 -37.67 -12.01
CA VAL A 471 -18.24 -38.56 -11.99
C VAL A 471 -19.47 -37.81 -12.49
N ASN A 472 -20.21 -38.43 -13.44
CA ASN A 472 -21.50 -37.89 -13.85
C ASN A 472 -22.55 -38.24 -12.79
N ARG A 473 -22.82 -37.30 -11.86
CA ARG A 473 -23.90 -37.41 -10.86
C ARG A 473 -25.20 -36.81 -11.37
N THR A 474 -25.28 -36.39 -12.62
CA THR A 474 -26.51 -35.89 -13.24
C THR A 474 -27.38 -37.08 -13.74
N ASN A 475 -28.62 -36.80 -14.10
CA ASN A 475 -29.53 -37.76 -14.68
C ASN A 475 -29.54 -37.81 -16.21
N VAL A 476 -28.56 -37.12 -16.85
CA VAL A 476 -28.42 -37.02 -18.32
C VAL A 476 -27.04 -37.46 -18.76
N PRO A 477 -26.89 -38.04 -19.95
CA PRO A 477 -25.58 -38.28 -20.56
C PRO A 477 -24.85 -36.96 -20.81
N LEU A 478 -23.58 -36.87 -20.47
CA LEU A 478 -22.73 -35.69 -20.70
C LEU A 478 -21.94 -35.89 -21.99
N THR A 479 -22.09 -34.99 -22.93
CA THR A 479 -21.40 -35.00 -24.22
C THR A 479 -20.12 -34.16 -24.22
N GLU A 480 -20.01 -33.21 -23.29
CA GLU A 480 -18.88 -32.31 -23.19
C GLU A 480 -18.60 -31.93 -21.73
N VAL A 481 -17.35 -31.55 -21.46
CA VAL A 481 -16.92 -31.00 -20.18
C VAL A 481 -16.16 -29.71 -20.42
N HIS A 482 -16.48 -28.70 -19.62
CA HIS A 482 -15.92 -27.38 -19.68
C HIS A 482 -14.87 -27.24 -18.57
N ILE A 483 -13.67 -26.77 -18.94
CA ILE A 483 -12.58 -26.54 -18.00
C ILE A 483 -12.18 -25.08 -18.07
N ARG A 484 -12.14 -24.46 -16.91
CA ARG A 484 -11.70 -23.08 -16.72
C ARG A 484 -10.45 -23.03 -15.84
N GLN A 485 -9.62 -22.05 -16.10
CA GLN A 485 -8.45 -21.73 -15.27
C GLN A 485 -8.81 -20.56 -14.34
N GLY A 486 -8.53 -20.68 -13.05
CA GLY A 486 -8.85 -19.64 -12.07
C GLY A 486 -7.87 -18.47 -12.08
N ASP A 487 -6.57 -18.76 -12.16
CA ASP A 487 -5.50 -17.76 -12.31
C ASP A 487 -4.92 -17.82 -13.73
N ARG A 488 -4.99 -16.70 -14.46
CA ARG A 488 -4.49 -16.59 -15.85
C ARG A 488 -2.98 -16.68 -15.97
N ASP A 489 -2.25 -16.54 -14.86
CA ASP A 489 -0.80 -16.61 -14.82
C ASP A 489 -0.28 -18.01 -14.42
N THR A 490 -1.19 -18.93 -14.14
CA THR A 490 -0.85 -20.36 -14.01
C THR A 490 -0.73 -20.96 -15.40
N GLU A 491 0.36 -21.67 -15.66
CA GLU A 491 0.61 -22.38 -16.91
C GLU A 491 0.17 -23.85 -16.81
N PHE A 492 -0.80 -24.26 -17.63
CA PHE A 492 -1.13 -25.69 -17.78
C PHE A 492 -0.29 -26.29 -18.91
N GLN A 493 0.76 -27.03 -18.53
CA GLN A 493 1.66 -27.72 -19.46
C GLN A 493 1.00 -28.96 -20.06
N GLN A 494 0.08 -29.60 -19.31
CA GLN A 494 -0.71 -30.74 -19.74
C GLN A 494 -2.11 -30.64 -19.11
N LEU A 495 -3.13 -30.98 -19.88
CA LEU A 495 -4.50 -31.12 -19.40
C LEU A 495 -5.24 -32.08 -20.34
N ASP A 496 -5.52 -33.29 -19.88
CA ASP A 496 -6.13 -34.36 -20.66
C ASP A 496 -7.30 -34.98 -19.90
N ILE A 497 -8.31 -35.41 -20.64
CA ILE A 497 -9.49 -36.08 -20.10
C ILE A 497 -9.66 -37.40 -20.85
N ALA A 498 -9.69 -38.51 -20.11
CA ALA A 498 -9.82 -39.83 -20.68
C ALA A 498 -11.15 -39.99 -21.45
N GLY A 499 -11.08 -40.46 -22.72
CA GLY A 499 -12.26 -40.62 -23.58
C GLY A 499 -12.88 -39.29 -24.09
N ALA A 500 -12.14 -38.20 -24.00
CA ALA A 500 -12.60 -36.92 -24.53
C ALA A 500 -11.47 -36.22 -25.35
N ARG A 501 -11.88 -35.46 -26.35
CA ARG A 501 -10.95 -34.68 -27.19
C ARG A 501 -11.18 -33.19 -27.00
N LEU A 502 -10.09 -32.42 -27.03
CA LEU A 502 -10.16 -30.96 -27.00
C LEU A 502 -10.93 -30.43 -28.23
N ALA A 503 -12.10 -29.85 -28.00
CA ALA A 503 -12.95 -29.29 -29.05
C ALA A 503 -12.72 -27.78 -29.22
N SER A 504 -12.37 -27.06 -28.14
CA SER A 504 -12.09 -25.62 -28.17
C SER A 504 -11.08 -25.25 -27.09
N ASP A 505 -10.08 -24.42 -27.45
CA ASP A 505 -9.11 -23.80 -26.52
C ASP A 505 -9.13 -22.28 -26.72
N ASP A 506 -9.87 -21.60 -25.86
CA ASP A 506 -9.88 -20.13 -25.82
C ASP A 506 -8.81 -19.60 -24.87
N ARG A 507 -7.64 -19.36 -25.41
CA ARG A 507 -6.47 -18.89 -24.64
C ARG A 507 -6.69 -17.51 -24.01
N LYS A 508 -7.52 -16.63 -24.64
CA LYS A 508 -7.82 -15.30 -24.07
C LYS A 508 -8.48 -15.43 -22.70
N PHE A 509 -9.44 -16.35 -22.58
CA PHE A 509 -10.23 -16.55 -21.38
C PHE A 509 -9.77 -17.75 -20.53
N ALA A 510 -8.71 -18.44 -20.99
CA ALA A 510 -8.23 -19.67 -20.37
C ALA A 510 -9.38 -20.67 -20.14
N TYR A 511 -10.19 -20.88 -21.21
CA TYR A 511 -11.40 -21.68 -21.18
C TYR A 511 -11.32 -22.77 -22.24
N ARG A 512 -11.45 -24.04 -21.85
CA ARG A 512 -11.35 -25.21 -22.72
C ARG A 512 -12.64 -26.00 -22.69
N ILE A 513 -13.04 -26.53 -23.86
CA ILE A 513 -14.18 -27.42 -23.99
C ILE A 513 -13.65 -28.76 -24.55
N TYR A 514 -13.89 -29.81 -23.81
CA TYR A 514 -13.59 -31.17 -24.24
C TYR A 514 -14.89 -31.89 -24.60
N ARG A 515 -14.90 -32.60 -25.70
CA ARG A 515 -16.06 -33.41 -26.17
C ARG A 515 -15.74 -34.87 -25.99
N PHE A 516 -16.62 -35.60 -25.32
CA PHE A 516 -16.48 -37.02 -25.14
C PHE A 516 -16.66 -37.78 -26.48
N ASP A 517 -15.85 -38.80 -26.74
CA ASP A 517 -16.01 -39.68 -27.89
C ASP A 517 -17.28 -40.51 -27.79
N LYS A 518 -17.62 -40.93 -26.54
CA LYS A 518 -18.90 -41.51 -26.16
C LYS A 518 -19.45 -40.77 -24.97
N PRO A 519 -20.74 -40.38 -24.97
CA PRO A 519 -21.31 -39.64 -23.84
C PRO A 519 -21.02 -40.34 -22.51
N LEU A 520 -20.64 -39.57 -21.50
CA LEU A 520 -20.44 -40.06 -20.14
C LEU A 520 -21.81 -40.30 -19.51
N MET A 521 -22.24 -41.53 -19.34
CA MET A 521 -23.54 -41.89 -18.83
C MET A 521 -23.70 -41.56 -17.35
N PRO A 522 -24.92 -41.36 -16.83
CA PRO A 522 -25.20 -41.21 -15.42
C PRO A 522 -24.50 -42.29 -14.58
N GLY A 523 -23.83 -41.90 -13.51
CA GLY A 523 -23.06 -42.81 -12.63
C GLY A 523 -21.66 -43.20 -13.17
N GLN A 524 -21.33 -42.94 -14.42
CA GLN A 524 -20.02 -43.26 -14.96
C GLN A 524 -18.95 -42.25 -14.50
N ALA A 525 -17.72 -42.72 -14.37
CA ALA A 525 -16.56 -41.92 -14.01
C ALA A 525 -15.57 -41.84 -15.19
N THR A 526 -14.81 -40.76 -15.23
CA THR A 526 -13.66 -40.57 -16.08
C THR A 526 -12.52 -39.89 -15.33
N THR A 527 -11.33 -39.87 -15.91
CA THR A 527 -10.14 -39.28 -15.29
C THR A 527 -9.71 -38.04 -16.05
N LEU A 528 -9.49 -36.94 -15.30
CA LEU A 528 -8.78 -35.74 -15.77
C LEU A 528 -7.38 -35.78 -15.18
N THR A 529 -6.36 -35.62 -16.00
CA THR A 529 -4.96 -35.45 -15.58
C THR A 529 -4.44 -34.09 -16.01
N PHE A 530 -3.64 -33.47 -15.14
CA PHE A 530 -3.06 -32.17 -15.46
C PHE A 530 -1.66 -32.01 -14.87
N ARG A 531 -0.88 -31.17 -15.54
CA ARG A 531 0.36 -30.62 -15.00
C ARG A 531 0.29 -29.10 -15.09
N SER A 532 0.39 -28.45 -13.94
CA SER A 532 0.36 -26.98 -13.85
C SER A 532 1.63 -26.44 -13.21
N GLN A 533 1.98 -25.21 -13.57
CA GLN A 533 3.09 -24.47 -13.01
C GLN A 533 2.64 -23.07 -12.65
N VAL A 534 2.92 -22.68 -11.40
CA VAL A 534 2.86 -21.30 -10.92
C VAL A 534 4.29 -20.82 -10.74
N TRP A 535 4.65 -19.72 -11.37
CA TRP A 535 6.01 -19.18 -11.24
C TRP A 535 5.96 -17.64 -11.16
N ARG A 536 6.24 -17.08 -9.99
CA ARG A 536 6.20 -15.65 -9.72
C ARG A 536 7.57 -15.02 -10.04
N ARG A 537 7.79 -14.66 -11.30
CA ARG A 537 9.06 -14.12 -11.82
C ARG A 537 9.16 -12.62 -11.61
N GLY A 538 10.37 -12.10 -11.34
CA GLY A 538 10.65 -10.67 -11.31
C GLY A 538 9.74 -9.91 -10.34
N PHE A 539 9.27 -8.73 -10.77
CA PHE A 539 8.35 -7.89 -10.00
C PHE A 539 7.23 -7.33 -10.89
N ARG A 540 6.10 -6.98 -10.28
CA ARG A 540 4.89 -6.48 -10.94
C ARG A 540 4.59 -5.05 -10.55
N ALA A 541 3.79 -4.37 -11.40
CA ALA A 541 3.22 -3.06 -11.09
C ALA A 541 1.81 -3.14 -10.49
N SER A 542 1.09 -4.25 -10.73
CA SER A 542 -0.32 -4.45 -10.35
C SER A 542 -0.55 -4.88 -8.90
N GLY A 543 0.48 -4.84 -8.07
CA GLY A 543 0.45 -5.27 -6.67
C GLY A 543 1.28 -6.53 -6.39
N PRO A 544 1.59 -6.81 -5.13
CA PRO A 544 2.36 -7.98 -4.73
C PRO A 544 1.51 -9.24 -4.85
N GLU A 545 2.12 -10.32 -5.38
CA GLU A 545 1.57 -11.67 -5.31
C GLU A 545 2.27 -12.42 -4.18
N THR A 546 1.54 -12.69 -3.13
CA THR A 546 2.03 -13.29 -1.88
C THR A 546 1.61 -14.74 -1.72
N ASP A 547 1.04 -15.34 -2.76
CA ASP A 547 0.54 -16.72 -2.73
C ASP A 547 1.66 -17.78 -2.77
N VAL A 548 2.75 -17.53 -3.53
CA VAL A 548 3.96 -18.35 -3.56
C VAL A 548 5.16 -17.44 -3.30
N ILE A 549 5.71 -17.53 -2.09
CA ILE A 549 6.81 -16.70 -1.59
C ILE A 549 7.88 -17.54 -0.88
N GLU A 550 8.97 -16.89 -0.54
CA GLU A 550 10.17 -17.54 0.04
C GLU A 550 9.90 -18.26 1.37
N ASN A 551 8.99 -17.68 2.20
CA ASN A 551 8.57 -18.27 3.48
C ASN A 551 7.17 -17.75 3.83
N GLY A 552 6.18 -18.63 3.91
CA GLY A 552 4.77 -18.25 4.12
C GLY A 552 3.90 -18.43 2.87
N THR A 553 4.24 -19.39 2.00
CA THR A 553 3.39 -19.75 0.86
C THR A 553 2.01 -20.17 1.33
N PHE A 554 0.99 -19.54 0.73
CA PHE A 554 -0.43 -19.87 0.93
C PHE A 554 -1.16 -19.73 -0.42
N ILE A 555 -1.47 -20.86 -1.05
CA ILE A 555 -2.15 -20.88 -2.34
C ILE A 555 -3.33 -21.85 -2.33
N ASN A 556 -4.48 -21.41 -2.82
CA ASN A 556 -5.65 -22.27 -2.93
C ASN A 556 -5.70 -23.01 -4.28
N ASN A 557 -6.40 -24.15 -4.29
CA ASN A 557 -6.50 -25.00 -5.47
C ASN A 557 -7.15 -24.32 -6.68
N PHE A 558 -7.95 -23.28 -6.49
CA PHE A 558 -8.56 -22.53 -7.60
C PHE A 558 -7.54 -21.77 -8.44
N SER A 559 -6.39 -21.40 -7.84
CA SER A 559 -5.32 -20.70 -8.54
C SER A 559 -4.47 -21.62 -9.42
N PHE A 560 -4.26 -22.89 -9.01
CA PHE A 560 -3.30 -23.77 -9.68
C PHE A 560 -3.88 -25.04 -10.29
N ALA A 561 -5.14 -25.35 -10.04
CA ALA A 561 -5.77 -26.56 -10.55
C ALA A 561 -6.95 -26.23 -11.48
N PRO A 562 -7.36 -27.17 -12.36
CA PRO A 562 -8.47 -26.95 -13.29
C PRO A 562 -9.81 -26.88 -12.56
N LEU A 563 -10.65 -25.93 -12.94
CA LEU A 563 -12.01 -25.76 -12.46
C LEU A 563 -12.99 -26.34 -13.48
N VAL A 564 -13.90 -27.21 -13.01
CA VAL A 564 -14.91 -27.85 -13.86
C VAL A 564 -16.14 -26.94 -13.95
N GLY A 565 -16.59 -26.68 -15.17
CA GLY A 565 -17.78 -25.88 -15.44
C GLY A 565 -17.57 -24.35 -15.38
N MET A 566 -18.59 -23.62 -15.87
CA MET A 566 -18.64 -22.16 -15.77
C MET A 566 -19.38 -21.75 -14.50
N ASN A 567 -18.82 -20.82 -13.75
CA ASN A 567 -19.42 -20.22 -12.57
C ASN A 567 -19.19 -18.70 -12.57
N ARG A 568 -19.76 -17.99 -11.60
CA ARG A 568 -19.75 -16.53 -11.50
C ARG A 568 -18.52 -15.95 -10.86
N GLN A 569 -17.57 -16.75 -10.39
CA GLN A 569 -16.36 -16.24 -9.78
C GLN A 569 -15.53 -15.42 -10.76
N GLY A 570 -15.06 -14.27 -10.32
CA GLY A 570 -14.23 -13.36 -11.12
C GLY A 570 -14.99 -12.54 -12.17
N LEU A 571 -16.32 -12.60 -12.21
CA LEU A 571 -17.15 -11.70 -13.00
C LEU A 571 -17.29 -10.33 -12.33
N LEU A 572 -17.76 -9.33 -13.07
CA LEU A 572 -18.02 -8.00 -12.52
C LEU A 572 -19.21 -8.02 -11.57
N THR A 573 -19.02 -7.49 -10.36
CA THR A 573 -20.06 -7.37 -9.33
C THR A 573 -20.48 -5.92 -9.09
N ASP A 574 -19.59 -4.95 -9.32
CA ASP A 574 -19.86 -3.53 -9.12
C ASP A 574 -20.84 -2.99 -10.19
N ARG A 575 -21.90 -2.33 -9.74
CA ARG A 575 -22.96 -1.76 -10.59
C ARG A 575 -22.44 -0.78 -11.64
N THR A 576 -21.52 0.09 -11.24
CA THR A 576 -21.00 1.16 -12.10
C THR A 576 -20.15 0.58 -13.21
N GLN A 577 -19.26 -0.38 -12.87
CA GLN A 577 -18.45 -1.10 -13.84
C GLN A 577 -19.32 -1.89 -14.81
N ARG A 578 -20.34 -2.60 -14.30
CA ARG A 578 -21.29 -3.36 -15.14
C ARG A 578 -22.02 -2.46 -16.14
N ARG A 579 -22.57 -1.31 -15.69
CA ARG A 579 -23.24 -0.33 -16.58
C ARG A 579 -22.28 0.23 -17.62
N ARG A 580 -21.05 0.58 -17.22
CA ARG A 580 -20.00 1.06 -18.13
C ARG A 580 -19.70 0.05 -19.24
N GLN A 581 -19.73 -1.21 -18.92
CA GLN A 581 -19.52 -2.31 -19.86
C GLN A 581 -20.80 -2.78 -20.57
N GLY A 582 -21.95 -2.12 -20.40
CA GLY A 582 -23.21 -2.49 -21.04
C GLY A 582 -23.82 -3.81 -20.56
N LEU A 583 -23.45 -4.25 -19.35
CA LEU A 583 -24.04 -5.41 -18.70
C LEU A 583 -25.23 -5.00 -17.82
N PRO A 584 -26.18 -5.91 -17.52
CA PRO A 584 -27.21 -5.67 -16.52
C PRO A 584 -26.57 -5.17 -15.21
N PRO A 585 -27.16 -4.17 -14.53
CA PRO A 585 -26.50 -3.50 -13.40
C PRO A 585 -26.22 -4.42 -12.22
N GLU A 586 -26.92 -5.55 -12.12
CA GLU A 586 -26.74 -6.52 -11.05
C GLU A 586 -26.58 -7.93 -11.59
N LEU A 587 -25.56 -8.62 -11.09
CA LEU A 587 -25.42 -10.07 -11.24
C LEU A 587 -26.05 -10.69 -9.97
N ARG A 588 -27.38 -10.67 -9.91
CA ARG A 588 -28.12 -11.13 -8.72
C ARG A 588 -27.86 -12.60 -8.43
N PRO A 589 -27.63 -12.99 -7.17
CA PRO A 589 -27.69 -14.39 -6.78
C PRO A 589 -29.09 -14.95 -7.06
N ALA A 590 -29.18 -16.26 -7.12
CA ALA A 590 -30.50 -16.91 -7.22
C ALA A 590 -31.33 -16.61 -5.96
N LYS A 591 -32.64 -16.54 -6.14
CA LYS A 591 -33.55 -16.54 -5.00
C LYS A 591 -33.52 -17.92 -4.31
N LEU A 592 -33.73 -17.95 -3.03
CA LEU A 592 -33.72 -19.20 -2.25
C LEU A 592 -34.79 -20.19 -2.75
N GLU A 593 -35.90 -19.67 -3.26
CA GLU A 593 -37.04 -20.45 -3.77
C GLU A 593 -36.85 -20.92 -5.21
N ASP A 594 -35.81 -20.44 -5.92
CA ASP A 594 -35.58 -20.86 -7.30
C ASP A 594 -34.85 -22.22 -7.34
N LEU A 595 -35.62 -23.30 -7.39
CA LEU A 595 -35.09 -24.65 -7.49
C LEU A 595 -34.24 -24.91 -8.71
N ARG A 596 -34.35 -24.11 -9.79
CA ARG A 596 -33.48 -24.20 -10.96
C ARG A 596 -32.06 -23.73 -10.65
N ALA A 597 -31.86 -22.93 -9.60
CA ALA A 597 -30.57 -22.50 -9.15
C ALA A 597 -29.67 -23.65 -8.65
N THR A 598 -30.26 -24.75 -8.22
CA THR A 598 -29.52 -25.97 -7.85
C THR A 598 -28.76 -26.60 -9.02
N ARG A 599 -29.15 -26.26 -10.26
CA ARG A 599 -28.49 -26.72 -11.48
C ARG A 599 -27.28 -25.85 -11.91
N ARG A 600 -27.02 -24.76 -11.20
CA ARG A 600 -25.85 -23.91 -11.49
C ARG A 600 -24.59 -24.56 -10.97
N ASN A 601 -23.49 -24.37 -11.70
CA ASN A 601 -22.18 -24.77 -11.24
C ASN A 601 -21.67 -23.77 -10.18
N TYR A 602 -21.41 -24.26 -8.99
CA TYR A 602 -20.84 -23.46 -7.91
C TYR A 602 -19.40 -23.90 -7.66
N LEU A 603 -18.49 -22.94 -7.55
CA LEU A 603 -17.12 -23.20 -7.24
C LEU A 603 -16.96 -23.82 -5.84
N GLY A 604 -16.19 -24.90 -5.75
CA GLY A 604 -15.91 -25.58 -4.49
C GLY A 604 -17.10 -26.32 -3.87
N ALA A 605 -18.22 -26.47 -4.59
CA ALA A 605 -19.40 -27.16 -4.08
C ALA A 605 -19.27 -28.69 -4.06
N ASP A 606 -18.29 -29.24 -4.79
CA ASP A 606 -18.04 -30.68 -4.84
C ASP A 606 -17.45 -31.18 -3.52
N TRP A 607 -17.87 -32.39 -3.11
CA TRP A 607 -17.30 -33.13 -1.98
C TRP A 607 -16.29 -34.13 -2.49
N VAL A 608 -15.02 -33.97 -2.14
CA VAL A 608 -13.90 -34.75 -2.68
C VAL A 608 -13.15 -35.50 -1.59
N MET A 609 -12.72 -36.72 -1.91
CA MET A 609 -11.64 -37.38 -1.18
C MET A 609 -10.31 -36.83 -1.71
N SER A 610 -9.38 -36.46 -0.83
CA SER A 610 -8.09 -35.90 -1.22
C SER A 610 -6.92 -36.76 -0.76
N ASP A 611 -5.92 -36.93 -1.64
CA ASP A 611 -4.60 -37.53 -1.38
C ASP A 611 -3.54 -36.60 -1.96
N ILE A 612 -2.87 -35.88 -1.09
CA ILE A 612 -1.95 -34.80 -1.50
C ILE A 612 -0.55 -35.06 -0.95
N ARG A 613 0.41 -35.21 -1.85
CA ARG A 613 1.85 -35.21 -1.54
C ARG A 613 2.38 -33.81 -1.78
N LEU A 614 2.95 -33.20 -0.75
CA LEU A 614 3.54 -31.87 -0.81
C LEU A 614 5.02 -31.93 -0.44
N THR A 615 5.86 -31.47 -1.36
CA THR A 615 7.31 -31.37 -1.16
C THR A 615 7.72 -29.90 -1.12
N THR A 616 8.45 -29.50 -0.10
CA THR A 616 8.98 -28.14 0.09
C THR A 616 10.44 -28.18 0.56
N ASP A 617 11.04 -27.04 0.87
CA ASP A 617 12.37 -26.98 1.45
C ASP A 617 12.37 -27.58 2.87
N SER A 618 13.50 -28.16 3.31
CA SER A 618 13.57 -28.92 4.56
C SER A 618 13.37 -28.09 5.82
N ASP A 619 13.56 -26.77 5.73
CA ASP A 619 13.39 -25.79 6.80
C ASP A 619 11.94 -25.31 6.95
N GLN A 620 11.03 -25.78 6.10
CA GLN A 620 9.62 -25.39 6.12
C GLN A 620 8.71 -26.58 6.43
N LEU A 621 7.59 -26.30 7.07
CA LEU A 621 6.54 -27.26 7.37
C LEU A 621 5.52 -27.27 6.23
N PRO A 622 5.39 -28.38 5.47
CA PRO A 622 4.37 -28.52 4.44
C PRO A 622 2.99 -28.80 5.07
N ILE A 623 1.95 -28.11 4.62
CA ILE A 623 0.57 -28.26 5.09
C ILE A 623 -0.39 -28.43 3.91
N ALA A 624 -1.22 -29.45 3.98
CA ALA A 624 -2.31 -29.71 3.07
C ALA A 624 -3.53 -30.28 3.85
N PRO A 625 -4.72 -30.34 3.27
CA PRO A 625 -5.88 -30.94 3.95
C PRO A 625 -5.71 -32.43 4.19
N GLY A 626 -6.28 -32.91 5.27
CA GLY A 626 -6.24 -34.33 5.66
C GLY A 626 -5.30 -34.63 6.81
N ASN A 627 -5.24 -35.93 7.14
CA ASN A 627 -4.30 -36.47 8.12
C ASN A 627 -2.92 -36.60 7.52
N LEU A 628 -1.90 -36.28 8.28
CA LEU A 628 -0.52 -36.57 7.91
C LEU A 628 -0.27 -38.07 7.99
N VAL A 629 0.02 -38.69 6.85
CA VAL A 629 0.27 -40.12 6.72
C VAL A 629 1.76 -40.44 6.75
N SER A 630 2.57 -39.59 6.09
CA SER A 630 4.03 -39.72 6.08
C SER A 630 4.68 -38.32 5.99
N ASP A 631 5.84 -38.21 6.62
CA ASP A 631 6.69 -37.02 6.58
C ASP A 631 8.15 -37.47 6.54
N THR A 632 8.85 -37.13 5.47
CA THR A 632 10.22 -37.57 5.22
C THR A 632 11.05 -36.38 4.71
N THR A 633 12.30 -36.33 5.16
CA THR A 633 13.26 -35.35 4.69
C THR A 633 14.43 -36.04 4.03
N ALA A 634 14.68 -35.67 2.78
CA ALA A 634 15.81 -36.20 2.00
C ALA A 634 16.35 -35.13 1.04
N ASN A 635 17.63 -35.07 0.84
CA ASN A 635 18.31 -34.19 -0.12
C ASN A 635 17.93 -32.70 0.03
N GLY A 636 17.76 -32.20 1.27
CA GLY A 636 17.39 -30.83 1.56
C GLY A 636 15.90 -30.47 1.27
N ARG A 637 15.06 -31.47 1.01
CA ARG A 637 13.64 -31.34 0.74
C ARG A 637 12.82 -32.14 1.74
N ARG A 638 11.68 -31.60 2.18
CA ARG A 638 10.72 -32.25 3.06
C ARG A 638 9.46 -32.63 2.29
N THR A 639 9.06 -33.87 2.33
CA THR A 639 7.88 -34.41 1.64
C THR A 639 6.89 -34.94 2.66
N ALA A 640 5.71 -34.40 2.68
CA ALA A 640 4.60 -34.89 3.50
C ALA A 640 3.44 -35.34 2.64
N ARG A 641 2.77 -36.43 3.04
CA ARG A 641 1.53 -36.91 2.42
C ARG A 641 0.36 -36.74 3.34
N PHE A 642 -0.71 -36.15 2.83
CA PHE A 642 -1.94 -35.90 3.55
C PHE A 642 -3.09 -36.59 2.85
N VAL A 643 -3.94 -37.30 3.64
CA VAL A 643 -5.12 -38.00 3.14
C VAL A 643 -6.34 -37.58 3.95
N SER A 644 -7.40 -37.15 3.27
CA SER A 644 -8.62 -36.78 3.95
C SER A 644 -9.34 -38.04 4.51
N PRO A 645 -9.75 -38.03 5.80
CA PRO A 645 -10.45 -39.18 6.41
C PRO A 645 -11.92 -39.25 5.97
N ALA A 646 -12.48 -38.15 5.51
CA ALA A 646 -13.86 -37.99 5.03
C ALA A 646 -13.86 -37.01 3.85
N PRO A 647 -14.92 -36.96 3.04
CA PRO A 647 -15.03 -35.99 1.98
C PRO A 647 -14.94 -34.56 2.50
N ILE A 648 -14.13 -33.72 1.83
CA ILE A 648 -13.99 -32.27 2.09
C ILE A 648 -14.52 -31.47 0.91
N LEU A 649 -14.79 -30.19 1.10
CA LEU A 649 -15.11 -29.31 -0.03
C LEU A 649 -13.92 -29.23 -0.98
N ASN A 650 -14.18 -29.18 -2.28
CA ASN A 650 -13.13 -28.95 -3.31
C ASN A 650 -12.67 -27.49 -3.29
N PHE A 651 -12.39 -26.99 -2.10
CA PHE A 651 -11.81 -25.69 -1.81
C PHE A 651 -10.82 -25.83 -0.67
N PHE A 652 -9.56 -25.90 -0.99
CA PHE A 652 -8.50 -26.10 -0.02
C PHE A 652 -7.23 -25.34 -0.40
N SER A 653 -6.34 -25.17 0.55
CA SER A 653 -5.04 -24.50 0.34
C SER A 653 -3.88 -25.48 0.54
N ILE A 654 -2.78 -25.14 -0.17
CA ILE A 654 -1.45 -25.67 0.05
C ILE A 654 -0.63 -24.60 0.74
N GLN A 655 0.09 -24.95 1.80
CA GLN A 655 0.85 -23.99 2.60
C GLN A 655 2.22 -24.52 2.94
N SER A 656 3.17 -23.61 3.10
CA SER A 656 4.53 -23.93 3.52
C SER A 656 5.20 -22.72 4.14
N ALA A 657 5.67 -22.87 5.37
CA ALA A 657 6.51 -21.86 6.03
C ALA A 657 7.32 -22.50 7.17
N ALA A 658 8.23 -21.72 7.73
CA ALA A 658 8.99 -22.09 8.91
C ALA A 658 8.11 -21.97 10.19
N TYR A 659 6.97 -22.68 10.20
CA TYR A 659 6.05 -22.72 11.33
C TYR A 659 6.61 -23.51 12.51
N LYS A 660 6.22 -23.11 13.73
CA LYS A 660 6.10 -24.01 14.89
C LYS A 660 4.69 -24.55 14.99
N GLU A 661 4.54 -25.77 15.48
CA GLU A 661 3.24 -26.39 15.72
C GLU A 661 3.06 -26.68 17.22
N ALA A 662 1.95 -26.23 17.78
CA ALA A 662 1.47 -26.66 19.09
C ALA A 662 0.27 -27.56 18.92
N THR A 663 0.23 -28.69 19.60
CA THR A 663 -0.82 -29.69 19.46
C THR A 663 -1.46 -30.03 20.79
N GLN A 664 -2.74 -30.39 20.76
CA GLN A 664 -3.53 -30.90 21.88
C GLN A 664 -4.54 -31.92 21.36
N ASP A 665 -4.64 -33.09 21.99
CA ASP A 665 -5.71 -34.03 21.71
C ASP A 665 -6.94 -33.68 22.54
N HIS A 666 -8.11 -33.69 21.91
CA HIS A 666 -9.40 -33.49 22.55
C HIS A 666 -10.48 -34.42 21.95
N ASP A 667 -10.89 -35.41 22.72
CA ASP A 667 -11.91 -36.42 22.34
C ASP A 667 -11.65 -37.04 20.95
N GLY A 668 -10.43 -37.45 20.68
CA GLY A 668 -10.04 -38.10 19.41
C GLY A 668 -9.86 -37.14 18.24
N VAL A 669 -9.87 -35.81 18.48
CA VAL A 669 -9.55 -34.79 17.49
C VAL A 669 -8.20 -34.19 17.85
N LYS A 670 -7.24 -34.29 16.95
CA LYS A 670 -5.95 -33.59 17.06
C LYS A 670 -6.13 -32.11 16.72
N LEU A 671 -6.01 -31.25 17.73
CA LEU A 671 -6.02 -29.81 17.58
C LEU A 671 -4.58 -29.32 17.33
N SER A 672 -4.38 -28.48 16.34
CA SER A 672 -3.08 -27.92 16.00
C SER A 672 -3.19 -26.41 15.78
N VAL A 673 -2.22 -25.67 16.34
CA VAL A 673 -2.00 -24.26 16.03
C VAL A 673 -0.61 -24.13 15.44
N LEU A 674 -0.55 -23.63 14.19
CA LEU A 674 0.70 -23.34 13.49
C LEU A 674 0.96 -21.85 13.56
N TYR A 675 2.16 -21.46 14.01
CA TYR A 675 2.45 -20.06 14.30
C TYR A 675 3.91 -19.71 14.00
N HIS A 676 4.16 -18.40 13.84
CA HIS A 676 5.52 -17.89 13.74
C HIS A 676 6.29 -18.18 15.03
N PRO A 677 7.56 -18.65 14.97
CA PRO A 677 8.34 -19.02 16.16
C PRO A 677 8.34 -18.01 17.31
N ASP A 678 8.28 -16.72 16.99
CA ASP A 678 8.31 -15.62 17.97
C ASP A 678 6.91 -15.14 18.39
N HIS A 679 5.82 -15.73 17.85
CA HIS A 679 4.42 -15.32 18.09
C HIS A 679 3.61 -16.37 18.87
N ASP A 680 4.09 -16.77 20.05
CA ASP A 680 3.48 -17.83 20.86
C ASP A 680 2.42 -17.36 21.87
N TRP A 681 2.26 -16.06 22.09
CA TRP A 681 1.45 -15.49 23.20
C TRP A 681 -0.04 -15.85 23.17
N ASN A 682 -0.62 -16.08 22.00
CA ASN A 682 -2.02 -16.45 21.85
C ASN A 682 -2.26 -17.96 21.72
N VAL A 683 -1.23 -18.77 21.51
CA VAL A 683 -1.34 -20.22 21.23
C VAL A 683 -2.13 -20.97 22.31
N PRO A 684 -1.87 -20.80 23.62
CA PRO A 684 -2.68 -21.47 24.64
C PRO A 684 -4.15 -21.03 24.66
N LYS A 685 -4.43 -19.77 24.33
CA LYS A 685 -5.79 -19.24 24.21
C LYS A 685 -6.51 -19.81 23.00
N MET A 686 -5.82 -19.94 21.87
CA MET A 686 -6.35 -20.56 20.65
C MET A 686 -6.73 -22.04 20.89
N LEU A 687 -5.84 -22.83 21.49
CA LEU A 687 -6.14 -24.24 21.82
C LEU A 687 -7.36 -24.36 22.75
N ARG A 688 -7.44 -23.55 23.80
CA ARG A 688 -8.65 -23.54 24.68
C ARG A 688 -9.92 -23.15 23.92
N ALA A 689 -9.82 -22.16 23.01
CA ALA A 689 -10.98 -21.75 22.21
C ALA A 689 -11.42 -22.85 21.23
N MET A 690 -10.47 -23.58 20.62
CA MET A 690 -10.78 -24.74 19.76
C MET A 690 -11.50 -25.84 20.55
N THR A 691 -11.01 -26.19 21.75
CA THR A 691 -11.63 -27.16 22.64
C THR A 691 -13.08 -26.77 22.99
N ALA A 692 -13.26 -25.53 23.51
CA ALA A 692 -14.60 -25.06 23.90
C ALA A 692 -15.57 -24.98 22.71
N SER A 693 -15.04 -24.61 21.50
CA SER A 693 -15.86 -24.59 20.28
C SER A 693 -16.30 -25.99 19.87
N LEU A 694 -15.42 -26.98 19.91
CA LEU A 694 -15.77 -28.36 19.59
C LEU A 694 -16.83 -28.93 20.54
N ASP A 695 -16.67 -28.69 21.83
CA ASP A 695 -17.66 -29.13 22.84
C ASP A 695 -19.01 -28.49 22.58
N TYR A 696 -19.05 -27.18 22.34
CA TYR A 696 -20.30 -26.47 22.06
C TYR A 696 -20.98 -26.98 20.78
N TYR A 697 -20.21 -27.09 19.68
CA TYR A 697 -20.79 -27.50 18.39
C TYR A 697 -21.19 -28.98 18.37
N ARG A 698 -20.45 -29.87 19.04
CA ARG A 698 -20.86 -31.26 19.22
C ARG A 698 -22.19 -31.37 19.96
N ALA A 699 -22.39 -30.61 21.04
CA ALA A 699 -23.59 -30.58 21.79
C ALA A 699 -24.81 -30.03 21.03
N LYS A 700 -24.58 -29.10 20.08
CA LYS A 700 -25.66 -28.42 19.34
C LYS A 700 -25.97 -29.02 17.98
N PHE A 701 -24.95 -29.54 17.27
CA PHE A 701 -25.06 -29.94 15.86
C PHE A 701 -24.67 -31.41 15.61
N GLY A 702 -24.13 -32.10 16.58
CA GLY A 702 -23.71 -33.51 16.47
C GLY A 702 -22.19 -33.68 16.37
N PRO A 703 -21.74 -34.93 16.19
CA PRO A 703 -20.32 -35.25 16.23
C PRO A 703 -19.53 -34.54 15.10
N TYR A 704 -18.32 -34.11 15.44
CA TYR A 704 -17.39 -33.54 14.43
C TYR A 704 -16.86 -34.67 13.54
N GLN A 705 -16.94 -34.49 12.23
CA GLN A 705 -16.68 -35.55 11.24
C GLN A 705 -15.20 -35.80 10.96
N PHE A 706 -14.30 -34.90 11.37
CA PHE A 706 -12.88 -35.04 11.19
C PHE A 706 -12.18 -35.34 12.51
N ASN A 707 -11.03 -35.99 12.43
CA ASN A 707 -10.17 -36.27 13.58
C ASN A 707 -9.01 -35.29 13.73
N TYR A 708 -9.08 -34.16 13.03
CA TYR A 708 -8.14 -33.04 13.15
C TYR A 708 -8.82 -31.68 12.98
N ALA A 709 -8.28 -30.66 13.62
CA ALA A 709 -8.64 -29.26 13.37
C ALA A 709 -7.36 -28.40 13.50
N ARG A 710 -7.15 -27.47 12.56
CA ARG A 710 -5.94 -26.64 12.50
C ARG A 710 -6.28 -25.17 12.40
N ILE A 711 -5.51 -24.34 13.13
CA ILE A 711 -5.43 -22.88 12.96
C ILE A 711 -4.01 -22.58 12.47
N ILE A 712 -3.90 -21.66 11.48
CA ILE A 712 -2.63 -21.28 10.87
C ILE A 712 -2.53 -19.77 10.91
#